data_5729438807c2cf68d5413a43bf90226b
#
_entry.id   5729438807c2cf68d5413a43bf90226b
#
_cell.length_a   1.000
_cell.length_b   1.000
_cell.length_c   1.000
_cell.angle_alpha   90.00
_cell.angle_beta   90.00
_cell.angle_gamma   90.00
#
_symmetry.space_group_name_H-M   'P 1'
#
loop_
_entity.id
_entity.type
_entity.pdbx_description
1 polymer ?
#
loop_
_entity_poly.entity_id
_entity_poly.type
_entity_poly.pdbx_seq_one_letter_code
_entity_poly.pdbx_strand_id
1 'polypeptide(L)'
;MKGWAAYGLPILLQGMSWSDIFEKMIHRSGKRSVQGRVNFAVYPVQSSSVVSVAATEDRCMARQSGTHVSERKKTETVAKTSLTRDELVKFYRLMYLSRRTDDREIVLKRQQKIFFQISCAGHEALLVAAGMAMRPGYDWFFPYYRDRAICLALGNTVEEQLLQAVGAADDPASGGRQMPSHWSSPKLNIVSPSSSTATQCLHAIGCAEAGRYFSRHPEAAAKHDGDYREFKDVKFHGDEVVYVSIGEGSTSQGEFWESLNTASNEKLPVVYVVEDNGYAISTPVEANTPGGNISRLVANFPNFHFTEIDGTDPIASYNAMVEAVAYCRAGNGPALVHGHVIRPYSHSLSDDERLYRSAAELEADALRDPISRMQMWLLREGILDEDAINRLERQVDEEVQRAADKAVMAALPKVDSIMRHVYSENLSVTDACFATAAVATVDPTERTMADLINCCLKDEMRRDERIVVFGEDVADATRDEALRAGKLKGKGGVFKLTAGLQTEFGNDRVWNSPLAEANIVGRAIGMAVRGLKPVVEIQFFDYIWPAMHQMRNELALMRWRSNDGFSCPLVIRVPIGGYLTGGSIYHSQSGESIFTHTPGVRVIMPSNALDAFGLLRTAIRCDDPVLFLEHKRLYRETFGRAAYPGPDYCIPFGKANIVRRGKDLTVITYGAVVPRALQAAQKIHRDSGIDVELIDLRSLSPYDWETIAESVKKTNRVIIAHEDMLSWGYGAEIAARIGEELFHDLDAPVRRVAAMDVFVAYQPVLEDVILPQPEDLYRAMAELAAF
;
A
#
# COMPACT_ATOMS: atom_id res chain seq x y z
N MET A 1 -15.85 -31.94 -19.37
CA MET A 1 -15.84 -31.97 -20.83
C MET A 1 -17.21 -32.40 -21.32
N LYS A 2 -18.07 -31.44 -21.65
CA LYS A 2 -19.24 -31.57 -22.55
C LYS A 2 -20.03 -30.26 -22.45
N GLY A 3 -20.08 -29.50 -23.56
CA GLY A 3 -20.98 -28.38 -23.67
C GLY A 3 -20.37 -27.08 -24.17
N TRP A 4 -19.73 -27.12 -25.38
CA TRP A 4 -19.55 -25.94 -26.22
C TRP A 4 -19.48 -26.42 -27.68
N ALA A 5 -20.65 -26.58 -28.27
CA ALA A 5 -20.75 -26.82 -29.69
C ALA A 5 -22.02 -26.11 -30.19
N ALA A 6 -21.89 -24.84 -30.53
CA ALA A 6 -22.80 -24.15 -31.47
C ALA A 6 -22.21 -22.73 -31.73
N TYR A 7 -21.30 -22.61 -32.69
CA TYR A 7 -21.20 -21.52 -33.67
C TYR A 7 -20.04 -21.88 -34.59
N GLY A 8 -20.42 -22.31 -35.81
CA GLY A 8 -19.48 -22.80 -36.81
C GLY A 8 -18.53 -21.71 -37.32
N LEU A 9 -17.25 -21.99 -37.16
CA LEU A 9 -16.14 -21.44 -37.96
C LEU A 9 -15.27 -22.60 -38.41
N PRO A 10 -14.80 -22.65 -39.69
CA PRO A 10 -14.17 -23.82 -40.21
C PRO A 10 -12.77 -24.08 -39.60
N ILE A 11 -12.56 -25.33 -39.27
CA ILE A 11 -11.27 -25.92 -38.94
C ILE A 11 -10.37 -25.84 -40.16
N LEU A 12 -9.47 -24.87 -40.22
CA LEU A 12 -8.34 -24.80 -41.14
C LEU A 12 -7.22 -23.89 -40.61
N LEU A 13 -6.62 -24.20 -39.48
CA LEU A 13 -5.36 -23.59 -39.00
C LEU A 13 -4.65 -24.51 -38.00
N GLN A 14 -4.42 -25.76 -38.37
CA GLN A 14 -3.41 -26.58 -37.67
C GLN A 14 -2.17 -26.62 -38.57
N GLY A 15 -1.06 -25.97 -38.12
CA GLY A 15 0.26 -26.13 -38.74
C GLY A 15 0.96 -24.84 -39.22
N MET A 16 0.49 -23.64 -38.85
CA MET A 16 1.18 -22.39 -39.21
C MET A 16 1.83 -21.72 -38.00
N SER A 17 3.06 -21.23 -38.18
CA SER A 17 3.76 -20.44 -37.16
C SER A 17 3.15 -19.04 -37.05
N TRP A 18 3.38 -18.36 -35.92
CA TRP A 18 2.92 -16.98 -35.70
C TRP A 18 3.49 -15.98 -36.73
N SER A 19 4.65 -16.27 -37.32
CA SER A 19 5.23 -15.46 -38.40
C SER A 19 4.40 -15.52 -39.69
N ASP A 20 3.84 -16.67 -40.03
CA ASP A 20 3.02 -16.86 -41.23
C ASP A 20 1.64 -16.20 -41.14
N ILE A 21 1.14 -16.04 -39.89
CA ILE A 21 -0.12 -15.33 -39.63
C ILE A 21 0.10 -13.81 -39.75
N PHE A 22 1.26 -13.30 -39.33
CA PHE A 22 1.56 -11.87 -39.38
C PHE A 22 1.79 -11.40 -40.83
N GLU A 23 2.46 -12.17 -41.69
CA GLU A 23 2.65 -11.83 -43.11
C GLU A 23 1.31 -11.82 -43.89
N LYS A 24 0.40 -12.72 -43.62
CA LYS A 24 -0.91 -12.72 -44.26
C LYS A 24 -1.84 -11.59 -43.83
N MET A 25 -1.66 -11.03 -42.63
CA MET A 25 -2.40 -9.83 -42.19
C MET A 25 -1.92 -8.55 -42.91
N ILE A 26 -0.64 -8.43 -43.20
CA ILE A 26 -0.05 -7.27 -43.91
C ILE A 26 -0.49 -7.25 -45.40
N HIS A 27 -0.70 -8.37 -46.03
CA HIS A 27 -1.08 -8.44 -47.45
C HIS A 27 -2.56 -8.21 -47.75
N ARG A 28 -3.43 -8.14 -46.73
CA ARG A 28 -4.89 -7.86 -46.93
C ARG A 28 -5.28 -6.40 -46.72
N SER A 29 -4.39 -5.49 -46.34
CA SER A 29 -4.68 -4.05 -46.15
C SER A 29 -4.28 -3.17 -47.33
N GLY A 30 -4.07 -3.74 -48.50
CA GLY A 30 -3.74 -3.00 -49.72
C GLY A 30 -4.96 -2.53 -50.52
N LYS A 31 -5.07 -1.20 -50.64
CA LYS A 31 -5.90 -0.38 -51.55
C LYS A 31 -7.23 0.13 -50.98
N ARG A 32 -7.14 1.32 -50.38
CA ARG A 32 -8.04 2.46 -50.74
C ARG A 32 -7.34 3.77 -50.48
N SER A 33 -7.05 4.50 -51.52
CA SER A 33 -6.50 5.87 -51.52
C SER A 33 -7.53 6.87 -51.03
N VAL A 34 -7.16 7.66 -50.00
CA VAL A 34 -7.83 8.95 -49.75
C VAL A 34 -6.70 9.99 -49.65
N GLN A 35 -6.69 10.88 -50.67
CA GLN A 35 -5.85 12.07 -50.67
C GLN A 35 -6.37 13.04 -49.61
N GLY A 36 -5.58 13.31 -48.58
CA GLY A 36 -5.77 14.42 -47.67
C GLY A 36 -4.37 14.99 -47.31
N ARG A 37 -4.06 16.16 -47.88
CA ARG A 37 -2.81 16.89 -47.60
C ARG A 37 -2.82 17.35 -46.14
N VAL A 38 -1.87 16.89 -45.33
CA VAL A 38 -1.54 17.51 -44.05
C VAL A 38 -0.19 18.18 -44.21
N ASN A 39 -0.18 19.49 -44.15
CA ASN A 39 1.03 20.30 -44.17
C ASN A 39 1.73 20.20 -42.80
N PHE A 40 2.90 19.62 -42.77
CA PHE A 40 3.83 19.75 -41.65
C PHE A 40 4.73 20.98 -41.90
N ALA A 41 4.62 21.98 -41.04
CA ALA A 41 5.57 23.08 -40.99
C ALA A 41 6.85 22.60 -40.28
N VAL A 42 7.93 22.49 -41.05
CA VAL A 42 9.27 22.23 -40.53
C VAL A 42 9.89 23.60 -40.25
N TYR A 43 10.23 23.89 -38.99
CA TYR A 43 11.08 25.01 -38.64
C TYR A 43 12.56 24.60 -38.71
N PRO A 44 13.43 25.38 -39.39
CA PRO A 44 14.86 25.05 -39.44
C PRO A 44 15.56 25.50 -38.15
N VAL A 45 16.32 24.60 -37.56
CA VAL A 45 17.32 24.92 -36.52
C VAL A 45 18.56 25.47 -37.20
N GLN A 46 18.87 26.72 -36.91
CA GLN A 46 20.12 27.37 -37.33
C GLN A 46 21.31 26.85 -36.50
N SER A 47 22.32 26.35 -37.19
CA SER A 47 23.63 26.03 -36.67
C SER A 47 24.50 27.32 -36.61
N SER A 48 25.09 27.54 -35.45
CA SER A 48 26.28 28.41 -35.26
C SER A 48 26.93 28.02 -33.96
N SER A 49 28.15 27.77 -33.83
CA SER A 49 29.42 28.11 -34.29
C SER A 49 30.47 27.25 -33.58
N VAL A 50 31.36 26.70 -34.36
CA VAL A 50 32.58 26.01 -33.94
C VAL A 50 33.54 27.04 -33.38
N VAL A 51 34.00 26.88 -32.15
CA VAL A 51 35.22 27.59 -31.66
C VAL A 51 36.33 26.56 -31.59
N SER A 52 37.28 26.71 -32.48
CA SER A 52 38.55 26.00 -32.49
C SER A 52 39.48 26.59 -31.41
N VAL A 53 40.04 25.78 -30.55
CA VAL A 53 41.20 26.15 -29.73
C VAL A 53 42.42 25.36 -30.19
N ALA A 54 43.38 26.11 -30.65
CA ALA A 54 44.66 25.62 -31.19
C ALA A 54 45.53 24.98 -30.09
N ALA A 55 46.20 23.93 -30.49
CA ALA A 55 47.28 23.28 -29.74
C ALA A 55 48.55 24.18 -29.83
N THR A 56 49.16 24.46 -28.69
CA THR A 56 50.57 24.88 -28.62
C THR A 56 51.40 23.79 -27.99
N GLU A 57 52.25 23.20 -28.84
CA GLU A 57 53.37 22.39 -28.40
C GLU A 57 54.43 23.30 -27.76
N ASP A 58 54.92 22.91 -26.58
CA ASP A 58 56.24 23.38 -26.15
C ASP A 58 57.07 22.22 -25.57
N ARG A 59 58.22 22.06 -26.17
CA ARG A 59 59.29 21.13 -25.80
C ARG A 59 60.00 21.67 -24.55
N CYS A 60 60.30 20.83 -23.59
CA CYS A 60 61.58 20.95 -22.86
C CYS A 60 62.02 19.66 -22.18
N MET A 61 63.12 19.18 -22.67
CA MET A 61 64.30 18.52 -22.07
C MET A 61 64.14 17.53 -20.90
N ALA A 62 64.66 16.36 -21.17
CA ALA A 62 65.05 15.30 -20.28
C ALA A 62 66.04 15.70 -19.23
N ARG A 63 65.83 15.34 -18.00
CA ARG A 63 66.91 15.04 -17.00
C ARG A 63 66.60 13.70 -16.36
N GLN A 64 67.46 12.74 -16.60
CA GLN A 64 67.62 11.49 -15.87
C GLN A 64 68.00 11.79 -14.41
N SER A 65 67.25 11.31 -13.43
CA SER A 65 67.77 10.97 -12.12
C SER A 65 67.02 9.73 -11.65
N GLY A 66 67.76 8.65 -11.53
CA GLY A 66 67.31 7.41 -10.96
C GLY A 66 66.88 7.60 -9.50
N THR A 67 65.72 7.12 -9.17
CA THR A 67 65.34 6.87 -7.76
C THR A 67 64.74 5.53 -7.69
N HIS A 68 65.28 4.71 -6.81
CA HIS A 68 64.76 3.40 -6.38
C HIS A 68 63.21 3.41 -6.20
N VAL A 69 62.52 2.56 -6.90
CA VAL A 69 61.14 2.20 -6.58
C VAL A 69 61.22 1.27 -5.37
N SER A 70 61.05 1.85 -4.19
CA SER A 70 60.74 1.12 -3.00
C SER A 70 59.31 0.58 -3.16
N GLU A 71 59.18 -0.73 -3.24
CA GLU A 71 57.91 -1.42 -3.07
C GLU A 71 57.34 -1.06 -1.69
N ARG A 72 56.47 -0.08 -1.64
CA ARG A 72 55.58 0.11 -0.51
C ARG A 72 54.60 -1.06 -0.51
N LYS A 73 54.86 -2.09 0.34
CA LYS A 73 53.82 -2.98 0.79
C LYS A 73 52.68 -2.10 1.32
N LYS A 74 51.51 -2.13 0.63
CA LYS A 74 50.27 -1.66 1.19
C LYS A 74 50.02 -2.49 2.45
N THR A 75 50.31 -1.96 3.62
CA THR A 75 49.77 -2.41 4.86
C THR A 75 48.26 -2.15 4.76
N GLU A 76 47.45 -3.17 4.43
CA GLU A 76 46.01 -3.18 4.65
C GLU A 76 45.80 -2.91 6.13
N THR A 77 45.31 -1.75 6.46
CA THR A 77 44.80 -1.40 7.78
C THR A 77 43.64 -2.33 8.06
N VAL A 78 43.80 -3.28 8.96
CA VAL A 78 42.74 -4.14 9.49
C VAL A 78 41.66 -3.19 10.04
N ALA A 79 40.46 -3.20 9.49
CA ALA A 79 39.38 -2.39 9.97
C ALA A 79 39.08 -2.79 11.42
N LYS A 80 39.28 -1.87 12.38
CA LYS A 80 38.91 -2.10 13.78
C LYS A 80 37.39 -2.23 13.85
N THR A 81 36.90 -3.30 14.47
CA THR A 81 35.48 -3.50 14.79
C THR A 81 35.31 -3.46 16.31
N SER A 82 34.13 -3.03 16.77
CA SER A 82 33.72 -3.10 18.16
C SER A 82 33.19 -4.47 18.59
N LEU A 83 33.05 -5.41 17.65
CA LEU A 83 32.55 -6.75 17.93
C LEU A 83 33.52 -7.56 18.75
N THR A 84 33.01 -8.23 19.79
CA THR A 84 33.73 -9.22 20.58
C THR A 84 33.98 -10.49 19.77
N ARG A 85 34.87 -11.37 20.28
CA ARG A 85 35.14 -12.66 19.65
C ARG A 85 33.84 -13.50 19.48
N ASP A 86 33.01 -13.55 20.50
CA ASP A 86 31.77 -14.34 20.46
C ASP A 86 30.78 -13.76 19.48
N GLU A 87 30.68 -12.44 19.38
CA GLU A 87 29.83 -11.76 18.37
C GLU A 87 30.32 -12.01 16.97
N LEU A 88 31.61 -12.06 16.71
CA LEU A 88 32.19 -12.39 15.41
C LEU A 88 31.87 -13.84 15.02
N VAL A 89 31.96 -14.78 15.95
CA VAL A 89 31.56 -16.18 15.74
C VAL A 89 30.04 -16.27 15.46
N LYS A 90 29.23 -15.53 16.23
CA LYS A 90 27.80 -15.44 16.01
C LYS A 90 27.48 -14.87 14.63
N PHE A 91 28.20 -13.83 14.20
CA PHE A 91 28.03 -13.22 12.88
C PHE A 91 28.25 -14.26 11.77
N TYR A 92 29.38 -14.97 11.79
CA TYR A 92 29.66 -16.01 10.82
C TYR A 92 28.60 -17.10 10.81
N ARG A 93 28.20 -17.57 12.00
CA ARG A 93 27.15 -18.59 12.16
C ARG A 93 25.85 -18.16 11.50
N LEU A 94 25.40 -16.93 11.71
CA LEU A 94 24.15 -16.40 11.12
C LEU A 94 24.24 -16.27 9.60
N MET A 95 25.38 -15.81 9.07
CA MET A 95 25.61 -15.77 7.63
C MET A 95 25.52 -17.17 7.02
N TYR A 96 26.24 -18.14 7.60
CA TYR A 96 26.24 -19.51 7.12
C TYR A 96 24.86 -20.16 7.27
N LEU A 97 24.15 -19.91 8.37
CA LEU A 97 22.78 -20.38 8.60
C LEU A 97 21.81 -19.89 7.52
N SER A 98 21.89 -18.62 7.14
CA SER A 98 21.07 -18.04 6.05
C SER A 98 21.34 -18.77 4.73
N ARG A 99 22.61 -18.93 4.34
CA ARG A 99 23.01 -19.63 3.11
C ARG A 99 22.51 -21.07 3.08
N ARG A 100 22.70 -21.81 4.17
CA ARG A 100 22.31 -23.24 4.24
C ARG A 100 20.79 -23.40 4.23
N THR A 101 20.05 -22.45 4.74
CA THR A 101 18.58 -22.43 4.64
C THR A 101 18.14 -22.21 3.19
N ASP A 102 18.75 -21.30 2.44
CA ASP A 102 18.51 -21.13 1.01
C ASP A 102 18.80 -22.41 0.21
N ASP A 103 19.98 -23.02 0.44
CA ASP A 103 20.36 -24.27 -0.22
C ASP A 103 19.34 -25.38 0.06
N ARG A 104 18.84 -25.43 1.29
CA ARG A 104 17.82 -26.42 1.68
C ARG A 104 16.49 -26.16 0.99
N GLU A 105 16.03 -24.94 0.90
CA GLU A 105 14.83 -24.58 0.13
C GLU A 105 14.95 -24.94 -1.36
N ILE A 106 16.13 -24.72 -1.98
CA ILE A 106 16.40 -25.14 -3.35
C ILE A 106 16.22 -26.66 -3.51
N VAL A 107 16.72 -27.45 -2.56
CA VAL A 107 16.51 -28.91 -2.54
C VAL A 107 15.04 -29.26 -2.39
N LEU A 108 14.33 -28.64 -1.42
CA LEU A 108 12.91 -28.88 -1.19
C LEU A 108 12.05 -28.49 -2.41
N LYS A 109 12.39 -27.42 -3.12
CA LYS A 109 11.74 -27.02 -4.37
C LYS A 109 11.93 -28.08 -5.47
N ARG A 110 13.16 -28.60 -5.65
CA ARG A 110 13.43 -29.68 -6.61
C ARG A 110 12.68 -30.97 -6.25
N GLN A 111 12.44 -31.21 -4.95
CA GLN A 111 11.63 -32.33 -4.45
C GLN A 111 10.11 -32.05 -4.49
N GLN A 112 9.68 -30.89 -4.98
CA GLN A 112 8.26 -30.46 -5.03
C GLN A 112 7.59 -30.40 -3.64
N LYS A 113 8.36 -30.12 -2.59
CA LYS A 113 7.86 -29.91 -1.23
C LYS A 113 7.50 -28.45 -0.96
N ILE A 114 8.08 -27.53 -1.72
CA ILE A 114 7.73 -26.10 -1.74
C ILE A 114 7.48 -25.68 -3.19
N PHE A 115 6.70 -24.59 -3.38
CA PHE A 115 6.23 -24.18 -4.71
C PHE A 115 6.93 -22.95 -5.24
N PHE A 116 7.57 -22.18 -4.37
CA PHE A 116 8.32 -20.97 -4.71
C PHE A 116 9.61 -20.93 -3.88
N GLN A 117 10.68 -20.34 -4.42
CA GLN A 117 11.92 -20.06 -3.71
C GLN A 117 12.61 -18.86 -4.35
N ILE A 118 13.11 -17.97 -3.53
CA ILE A 118 13.94 -16.84 -3.92
C ILE A 118 15.13 -16.75 -2.95
N SER A 119 16.36 -16.73 -3.52
CA SER A 119 17.56 -16.79 -2.69
C SER A 119 17.94 -15.44 -2.11
N CYS A 120 18.46 -15.46 -0.89
CA CYS A 120 19.06 -14.35 -0.18
C CYS A 120 20.59 -14.42 -0.19
N ALA A 121 21.16 -15.40 -0.90
CA ALA A 121 22.61 -15.62 -0.98
C ALA A 121 23.33 -14.40 -1.55
N GLY A 122 24.49 -14.10 -0.96
CA GLY A 122 25.35 -12.97 -1.32
C GLY A 122 25.07 -11.68 -0.58
N HIS A 123 23.94 -11.60 0.14
CA HIS A 123 23.53 -10.43 0.92
C HIS A 123 23.82 -10.59 2.44
N GLU A 124 24.31 -11.75 2.86
CA GLU A 124 24.37 -12.15 4.26
C GLU A 124 25.21 -11.20 5.13
N ALA A 125 26.32 -10.70 4.62
CA ALA A 125 27.22 -9.84 5.40
C ALA A 125 26.54 -8.53 5.79
N LEU A 126 25.91 -7.84 4.83
CA LEU A 126 25.20 -6.59 5.06
C LEU A 126 24.00 -6.79 5.99
N LEU A 127 23.23 -7.85 5.77
CA LEU A 127 21.99 -8.09 6.49
C LEU A 127 22.20 -8.59 7.93
N VAL A 128 23.17 -9.45 8.18
CA VAL A 128 23.54 -9.84 9.55
C VAL A 128 24.08 -8.63 10.29
N ALA A 129 24.91 -7.80 9.63
CA ALA A 129 25.41 -6.54 10.19
C ALA A 129 24.25 -5.63 10.64
N ALA A 130 23.24 -5.46 9.77
CA ALA A 130 22.04 -4.67 10.08
C ALA A 130 21.30 -5.21 11.32
N GLY A 131 21.04 -6.53 11.37
CA GLY A 131 20.35 -7.15 12.49
C GLY A 131 21.13 -7.09 13.82
N MET A 132 22.47 -7.15 13.75
CA MET A 132 23.32 -7.03 14.96
C MET A 132 23.50 -5.59 15.45
N ALA A 133 23.34 -4.59 14.58
CA ALA A 133 23.40 -3.18 14.95
C ALA A 133 22.08 -2.65 15.54
N MET A 134 20.98 -3.38 15.38
CA MET A 134 19.63 -2.98 15.79
C MET A 134 19.10 -3.87 16.94
N ARG A 135 17.98 -3.45 17.52
CA ARG A 135 17.40 -4.07 18.72
C ARG A 135 16.10 -4.78 18.37
N PRO A 136 16.05 -6.12 18.37
CA PRO A 136 14.83 -6.88 18.07
C PRO A 136 13.73 -6.61 19.10
N GLY A 137 12.48 -6.45 18.64
CA GLY A 137 11.34 -6.14 19.49
C GLY A 137 11.36 -4.76 20.14
N TYR A 138 12.33 -3.93 19.76
CA TYR A 138 12.48 -2.54 20.16
C TYR A 138 12.42 -1.62 18.94
N ASP A 139 13.34 -1.80 17.99
CA ASP A 139 13.32 -1.14 16.68
C ASP A 139 12.26 -1.80 15.76
N TRP A 140 11.93 -1.15 14.66
CA TRP A 140 10.91 -1.62 13.71
C TRP A 140 11.55 -1.98 12.38
N PHE A 141 11.03 -3.03 11.70
CA PHE A 141 11.63 -3.60 10.51
C PHE A 141 10.61 -3.75 9.40
N PHE A 142 10.94 -3.15 8.25
CA PHE A 142 10.19 -3.27 6.99
C PHE A 142 11.10 -3.91 5.93
N PRO A 143 11.32 -5.23 6.03
CA PRO A 143 12.21 -5.97 5.15
C PRO A 143 11.61 -6.18 3.78
N TYR A 144 12.44 -6.57 2.79
CA TYR A 144 11.96 -7.14 1.55
C TYR A 144 12.33 -8.63 1.44
N TYR A 145 11.98 -9.30 0.34
CA TYR A 145 12.05 -10.77 0.25
C TYR A 145 13.47 -11.37 0.31
N ARG A 146 14.56 -10.60 0.17
CA ARG A 146 15.93 -11.13 0.33
C ARG A 146 16.46 -11.02 1.77
N ASP A 147 15.67 -10.54 2.69
CA ASP A 147 16.08 -10.19 4.06
C ASP A 147 16.12 -11.38 5.05
N ARG A 148 16.33 -12.59 4.57
CA ARG A 148 16.45 -13.78 5.43
C ARG A 148 17.45 -13.55 6.56
N ALA A 149 18.66 -13.08 6.24
CA ALA A 149 19.76 -13.01 7.16
C ALA A 149 19.53 -11.99 8.29
N ILE A 150 18.89 -10.83 8.02
CA ILE A 150 18.51 -9.91 9.09
C ILE A 150 17.42 -10.52 9.97
N CYS A 151 16.41 -11.18 9.41
CA CYS A 151 15.34 -11.82 10.18
C CYS A 151 15.91 -12.88 11.15
N LEU A 152 16.88 -13.69 10.70
CA LEU A 152 17.59 -14.64 11.56
C LEU A 152 18.40 -13.92 12.64
N ALA A 153 19.07 -12.83 12.31
CA ALA A 153 19.86 -12.05 13.26
C ALA A 153 19.00 -11.39 14.35
N LEU A 154 17.77 -11.02 14.02
CA LEU A 154 16.76 -10.49 14.94
C LEU A 154 16.11 -11.57 15.82
N GLY A 155 16.26 -12.85 15.49
CA GLY A 155 15.74 -13.94 16.31
C GLY A 155 14.57 -14.74 15.69
N ASN A 156 14.17 -14.45 14.45
CA ASN A 156 13.33 -15.36 13.70
C ASN A 156 14.09 -16.68 13.47
N THR A 157 13.45 -17.82 13.62
CA THR A 157 14.13 -19.10 13.58
C THR A 157 14.08 -19.75 12.19
N VAL A 158 15.03 -20.66 11.90
CA VAL A 158 15.01 -21.44 10.65
C VAL A 158 13.73 -22.26 10.55
N GLU A 159 13.21 -22.78 11.66
CA GLU A 159 11.97 -23.53 11.68
C GLU A 159 10.78 -22.68 11.23
N GLU A 160 10.63 -21.46 11.79
CA GLU A 160 9.57 -20.51 11.38
C GLU A 160 9.65 -20.19 9.88
N GLN A 161 10.86 -19.96 9.36
CA GLN A 161 11.06 -19.68 7.94
C GLN A 161 10.73 -20.87 7.03
N LEU A 162 11.08 -22.08 7.44
CA LEU A 162 10.77 -23.29 6.67
C LEU A 162 9.30 -23.70 6.79
N LEU A 163 8.61 -23.43 7.91
CA LEU A 163 7.16 -23.54 8.02
C LEU A 163 6.44 -22.63 7.01
N GLN A 164 6.91 -21.39 6.85
CA GLN A 164 6.40 -20.48 5.81
C GLN A 164 6.69 -21.05 4.42
N ALA A 165 7.91 -21.55 4.17
CA ALA A 165 8.30 -22.09 2.87
C ALA A 165 7.42 -23.25 2.40
N VAL A 166 7.00 -24.15 3.31
CA VAL A 166 6.08 -25.26 3.00
C VAL A 166 4.61 -24.85 3.04
N GLY A 167 4.28 -23.64 3.48
CA GLY A 167 2.91 -23.16 3.63
C GLY A 167 2.13 -23.89 4.72
N ALA A 168 2.76 -24.16 5.86
CA ALA A 168 2.18 -24.90 6.98
C ALA A 168 1.05 -24.12 7.68
N ALA A 169 0.12 -24.85 8.33
CA ALA A 169 -0.89 -24.23 9.19
C ALA A 169 -0.28 -23.48 10.37
N ASP A 170 0.83 -23.98 10.89
CA ASP A 170 1.57 -23.45 12.04
C ASP A 170 2.63 -22.40 11.62
N ASP A 171 2.64 -21.96 10.36
CA ASP A 171 3.46 -20.83 9.92
C ASP A 171 3.05 -19.57 10.69
N PRO A 172 3.91 -19.03 11.60
CA PRO A 172 3.54 -17.90 12.44
C PRO A 172 3.44 -16.59 11.65
N ALA A 173 4.06 -16.50 10.48
CA ALA A 173 4.07 -15.30 9.65
C ALA A 173 2.76 -15.13 8.88
N SER A 174 2.13 -16.23 8.41
CA SER A 174 0.98 -16.10 7.50
C SER A 174 -0.07 -17.22 7.63
N GLY A 175 0.22 -18.29 8.36
CA GLY A 175 -0.65 -19.47 8.37
C GLY A 175 -0.85 -20.09 6.99
N GLY A 176 0.20 -20.06 6.17
CA GLY A 176 0.22 -20.60 4.82
C GLY A 176 -0.42 -19.71 3.74
N ARG A 177 -0.70 -18.42 4.04
CA ARG A 177 -1.34 -17.48 3.09
C ARG A 177 -0.35 -16.69 2.25
N GLN A 178 0.80 -16.35 2.81
CA GLN A 178 1.81 -15.53 2.14
C GLN A 178 2.84 -16.40 1.43
N MET A 179 3.50 -15.84 0.43
CA MET A 179 4.63 -16.47 -0.25
C MET A 179 5.82 -16.64 0.71
N PRO A 180 6.69 -17.66 0.50
CA PRO A 180 7.97 -17.76 1.19
C PRO A 180 8.79 -16.47 1.08
N SER A 181 9.65 -16.23 2.06
CA SER A 181 10.51 -15.04 2.14
C SER A 181 9.75 -13.70 2.28
N HIS A 182 8.52 -13.75 2.77
CA HIS A 182 7.73 -12.56 3.14
C HIS A 182 7.52 -12.59 4.66
N TRP A 183 8.56 -12.18 5.35
CA TRP A 183 8.73 -12.30 6.79
C TRP A 183 7.68 -11.50 7.57
N SER A 184 7.17 -12.04 8.65
CA SER A 184 6.27 -11.33 9.56
C SER A 184 6.45 -11.86 10.98
N SER A 185 6.67 -10.96 11.94
CA SER A 185 6.75 -11.30 13.35
C SER A 185 6.40 -10.09 14.22
N PRO A 186 5.16 -10.00 14.73
CA PRO A 186 4.78 -8.92 15.65
C PRO A 186 5.68 -8.83 16.88
N LYS A 187 6.12 -9.97 17.43
CA LYS A 187 7.01 -10.04 18.58
C LYS A 187 8.38 -9.37 18.35
N LEU A 188 8.85 -9.38 17.10
CA LEU A 188 10.14 -8.81 16.71
C LEU A 188 9.98 -7.45 16.01
N ASN A 189 8.74 -6.94 15.88
CA ASN A 189 8.40 -5.76 15.11
C ASN A 189 8.79 -5.89 13.62
N ILE A 190 8.75 -7.10 13.05
CA ILE A 190 8.96 -7.35 11.63
C ILE A 190 7.60 -7.29 10.94
N VAL A 191 7.35 -6.22 10.18
CA VAL A 191 6.08 -5.99 9.50
C VAL A 191 6.04 -6.74 8.17
N SER A 192 4.91 -7.41 7.90
CA SER A 192 4.73 -8.23 6.70
C SER A 192 4.91 -7.41 5.41
N PRO A 193 5.92 -7.70 4.56
CA PRO A 193 6.12 -7.03 3.28
C PRO A 193 5.22 -7.62 2.19
N SER A 194 5.22 -6.96 1.03
CA SER A 194 4.71 -7.53 -0.22
C SER A 194 5.83 -7.72 -1.25
N SER A 195 5.53 -8.41 -2.35
CA SER A 195 6.43 -8.50 -3.51
C SER A 195 6.41 -7.24 -4.38
N SER A 196 5.48 -6.34 -4.13
CA SER A 196 5.41 -5.01 -4.75
C SER A 196 6.48 -4.13 -4.10
N THR A 197 7.69 -4.19 -4.65
CA THR A 197 8.88 -3.60 -4.02
C THR A 197 8.81 -2.08 -3.90
N ALA A 198 9.42 -1.52 -2.84
CA ALA A 198 9.44 -0.13 -2.41
C ALA A 198 8.17 0.40 -1.72
N THR A 199 7.03 -0.29 -1.77
CA THR A 199 5.82 0.11 -1.04
C THR A 199 6.08 0.28 0.45
N GLN A 200 6.89 -0.61 1.04
CA GLN A 200 7.26 -0.61 2.46
C GLN A 200 8.06 0.62 2.89
N CYS A 201 8.68 1.37 1.96
CA CYS A 201 9.39 2.61 2.28
C CYS A 201 8.43 3.66 2.87
N LEU A 202 7.19 3.72 2.36
CA LEU A 202 6.17 4.63 2.88
C LEU A 202 5.64 4.17 4.24
N HIS A 203 5.51 2.86 4.45
CA HIS A 203 5.13 2.33 5.76
C HIS A 203 6.19 2.62 6.82
N ALA A 204 7.47 2.49 6.46
CA ALA A 204 8.60 2.76 7.36
C ALA A 204 8.58 4.20 7.88
N ILE A 205 8.38 5.19 6.99
CA ILE A 205 8.31 6.60 7.42
C ILE A 205 7.09 6.86 8.29
N GLY A 206 5.93 6.28 7.96
CA GLY A 206 4.73 6.41 8.80
C GLY A 206 4.91 5.79 10.20
N CYS A 207 5.57 4.64 10.28
CA CYS A 207 5.93 4.00 11.54
C CYS A 207 6.90 4.86 12.37
N ALA A 208 7.93 5.45 11.74
CA ALA A 208 8.86 6.35 12.41
C ALA A 208 8.17 7.61 12.93
N GLU A 209 7.25 8.16 12.16
CA GLU A 209 6.46 9.34 12.55
C GLU A 209 5.54 9.04 13.73
N ALA A 210 4.89 7.87 13.73
CA ALA A 210 4.10 7.40 14.88
C ALA A 210 4.96 7.23 16.14
N GLY A 211 6.17 6.69 16.02
CA GLY A 211 7.11 6.60 17.13
C GLY A 211 7.47 7.96 17.70
N ARG A 212 7.76 8.94 16.84
CA ARG A 212 7.99 10.33 17.23
C ARG A 212 6.78 10.96 17.91
N TYR A 213 5.56 10.66 17.40
CA TYR A 213 4.32 11.12 18.01
C TYR A 213 4.16 10.58 19.43
N PHE A 214 4.28 9.27 19.63
CA PHE A 214 4.14 8.65 20.96
C PHE A 214 5.25 9.10 21.93
N SER A 215 6.43 9.41 21.44
CA SER A 215 7.51 10.00 22.26
C SER A 215 7.14 11.39 22.81
N ARG A 216 6.39 12.19 22.04
CA ARG A 216 5.92 13.52 22.45
C ARG A 216 4.62 13.48 23.23
N HIS A 217 3.82 12.43 23.04
CA HIS A 217 2.49 12.21 23.60
C HIS A 217 2.41 10.87 24.35
N PRO A 218 3.15 10.73 25.48
CA PRO A 218 3.19 9.46 26.22
C PRO A 218 1.82 9.04 26.77
N GLU A 219 0.89 10.00 26.97
CA GLU A 219 -0.49 9.74 27.36
C GLU A 219 -1.25 8.96 26.29
N ALA A 220 -0.99 9.20 25.01
CA ALA A 220 -1.57 8.46 23.89
C ALA A 220 -1.02 7.02 23.85
N ALA A 221 0.27 6.82 24.15
CA ALA A 221 0.89 5.51 24.24
C ALA A 221 0.32 4.70 25.42
N ALA A 222 0.07 5.33 26.58
CA ALA A 222 -0.46 4.67 27.77
C ALA A 222 -1.90 4.15 27.59
N LYS A 223 -2.73 4.84 26.80
CA LYS A 223 -4.10 4.39 26.46
C LYS A 223 -4.15 3.17 25.56
N HIS A 224 -3.03 2.85 24.93
CA HIS A 224 -2.91 1.72 24.04
C HIS A 224 -3.02 0.37 24.75
N ASP A 225 -2.63 0.29 26.01
CA ASP A 225 -2.57 -0.97 26.78
C ASP A 225 -3.94 -1.64 27.04
N GLY A 226 -5.06 -0.97 26.78
CA GLY A 226 -6.40 -1.46 27.14
C GLY A 226 -7.31 -1.89 25.99
N ASP A 227 -7.25 -1.20 24.85
CA ASP A 227 -8.31 -1.27 23.84
C ASP A 227 -7.98 -2.13 22.61
N TYR A 228 -6.71 -2.46 22.37
CA TYR A 228 -6.27 -3.24 21.21
C TYR A 228 -5.46 -4.46 21.61
N ARG A 229 -5.98 -5.64 21.31
CA ARG A 229 -5.29 -6.92 21.57
C ARG A 229 -4.02 -7.07 20.75
N GLU A 230 -3.98 -6.48 19.56
CA GLU A 230 -2.87 -6.59 18.61
C GLU A 230 -1.60 -5.91 19.11
N PHE A 231 -1.71 -4.96 20.02
CA PHE A 231 -0.59 -4.15 20.49
C PHE A 231 -0.32 -4.21 22.00
N LYS A 232 -0.92 -5.15 22.70
CA LYS A 232 -0.80 -5.27 24.16
C LYS A 232 0.62 -5.31 24.69
N ASP A 233 1.54 -5.83 23.88
CA ASP A 233 2.95 -6.01 24.25
C ASP A 233 3.89 -5.00 23.58
N VAL A 234 3.38 -4.07 22.78
CA VAL A 234 4.20 -3.06 22.10
C VAL A 234 4.55 -1.95 23.07
N LYS A 235 5.86 -1.81 23.34
CA LYS A 235 6.42 -0.74 24.18
C LYS A 235 6.94 0.38 23.30
N PHE A 236 6.74 1.61 23.78
CA PHE A 236 7.29 2.81 23.15
C PHE A 236 8.48 3.30 23.99
N HIS A 237 9.64 3.47 23.36
CA HIS A 237 10.90 3.77 24.04
C HIS A 237 11.40 5.20 23.77
N GLY A 238 10.97 5.80 22.68
CA GLY A 238 11.27 7.20 22.33
C GLY A 238 12.51 7.41 21.47
N ASP A 239 13.36 6.38 21.32
CA ASP A 239 14.58 6.43 20.49
C ASP A 239 14.66 5.26 19.49
N GLU A 240 13.51 4.64 19.19
CA GLU A 240 13.43 3.56 18.22
C GLU A 240 13.85 4.04 16.82
N VAL A 241 14.54 3.17 16.13
CA VAL A 241 14.92 3.36 14.73
C VAL A 241 14.10 2.42 13.86
N VAL A 242 13.73 2.88 12.68
CA VAL A 242 12.99 2.07 11.70
C VAL A 242 13.93 1.67 10.56
N TYR A 243 14.04 0.38 10.35
CA TYR A 243 14.77 -0.22 9.23
C TYR A 243 13.85 -0.41 8.03
N VAL A 244 14.34 -0.11 6.85
CA VAL A 244 13.70 -0.49 5.58
C VAL A 244 14.76 -0.86 4.56
N SER A 245 14.55 -1.96 3.84
CA SER A 245 15.45 -2.45 2.80
C SER A 245 14.77 -2.55 1.45
N ILE A 246 15.55 -2.40 0.42
CA ILE A 246 15.15 -2.56 -0.99
C ILE A 246 16.34 -3.01 -1.83
N GLY A 247 16.08 -3.68 -2.95
CA GLY A 247 17.08 -3.86 -4.02
C GLY A 247 17.27 -2.57 -4.83
N GLU A 248 18.40 -2.46 -5.52
CA GLU A 248 18.74 -1.29 -6.37
C GLU A 248 17.69 -1.01 -7.44
N GLY A 249 17.09 -2.04 -8.05
CA GLY A 249 16.05 -1.87 -9.07
C GLY A 249 14.77 -1.21 -8.50
N SER A 250 14.50 -1.43 -7.22
CA SER A 250 13.33 -0.83 -6.53
C SER A 250 13.49 0.66 -6.28
N THR A 251 14.70 1.22 -6.37
CA THR A 251 14.94 2.67 -6.27
C THR A 251 14.31 3.46 -7.41
N SER A 252 13.86 2.78 -8.48
CA SER A 252 13.11 3.41 -9.57
C SER A 252 11.64 3.68 -9.24
N GLN A 253 11.10 3.10 -8.17
CA GLN A 253 9.70 3.28 -7.76
C GLN A 253 9.47 4.67 -7.14
N GLY A 254 8.30 5.26 -7.44
CA GLY A 254 7.92 6.57 -6.90
C GLY A 254 7.91 6.61 -5.37
N GLU A 255 7.40 5.55 -4.73
CA GLU A 255 7.30 5.41 -3.29
C GLU A 255 8.66 5.55 -2.57
N PHE A 256 9.75 5.09 -3.20
CA PHE A 256 11.10 5.31 -2.65
C PHE A 256 11.43 6.81 -2.55
N TRP A 257 11.23 7.57 -3.63
CA TRP A 257 11.52 9.00 -3.69
C TRP A 257 10.60 9.83 -2.79
N GLU A 258 9.33 9.50 -2.75
CA GLU A 258 8.34 10.12 -1.86
C GLU A 258 8.71 9.89 -0.39
N SER A 259 9.21 8.69 -0.06
CA SER A 259 9.65 8.36 1.30
C SER A 259 10.90 9.14 1.70
N LEU A 260 11.92 9.24 0.82
CA LEU A 260 13.12 10.03 1.07
C LEU A 260 12.79 11.49 1.31
N ASN A 261 11.90 12.06 0.49
CA ASN A 261 11.45 13.44 0.63
C ASN A 261 10.84 13.70 2.01
N THR A 262 9.92 12.84 2.43
CA THR A 262 9.26 12.99 3.74
C THR A 262 10.24 12.74 4.89
N ALA A 263 11.04 11.67 4.82
CA ALA A 263 12.01 11.35 5.88
C ALA A 263 13.03 12.48 6.09
N SER A 264 13.48 13.09 4.99
CA SER A 264 14.41 14.23 5.02
C SER A 264 13.76 15.48 5.65
N ASN A 265 12.57 15.87 5.18
CA ASN A 265 11.87 17.04 5.67
C ASN A 265 11.54 16.93 7.16
N GLU A 266 11.07 15.76 7.57
CA GLU A 266 10.63 15.48 8.93
C GLU A 266 11.75 15.00 9.87
N LYS A 267 12.96 14.76 9.35
CA LYS A 267 14.10 14.19 10.09
C LYS A 267 13.72 12.89 10.80
N LEU A 268 13.10 11.99 10.10
CA LEU A 268 12.62 10.72 10.68
C LEU A 268 13.79 9.75 10.94
N PRO A 269 13.77 8.98 12.04
CA PRO A 269 14.83 8.03 12.36
C PRO A 269 14.68 6.74 11.54
N VAL A 270 14.89 6.82 10.23
CA VAL A 270 14.77 5.69 9.30
C VAL A 270 16.13 5.36 8.70
N VAL A 271 16.53 4.10 8.79
CA VAL A 271 17.69 3.54 8.08
C VAL A 271 17.22 2.84 6.83
N TYR A 272 17.54 3.41 5.68
CA TYR A 272 17.36 2.77 4.37
C TYR A 272 18.57 1.91 4.05
N VAL A 273 18.36 0.65 3.66
CA VAL A 273 19.42 -0.22 3.16
C VAL A 273 19.11 -0.57 1.71
N VAL A 274 19.99 -0.15 0.81
CA VAL A 274 19.91 -0.51 -0.61
C VAL A 274 20.88 -1.66 -0.86
N GLU A 275 20.34 -2.82 -1.21
CA GLU A 275 21.09 -4.06 -1.47
C GLU A 275 21.34 -4.16 -2.98
N ASP A 276 22.43 -3.53 -3.42
CA ASP A 276 22.80 -3.44 -4.84
C ASP A 276 23.57 -4.67 -5.27
N ASN A 277 22.88 -5.60 -5.93
CA ASN A 277 23.47 -6.78 -6.57
C ASN A 277 23.66 -6.61 -8.09
N GLY A 278 23.45 -5.41 -8.61
CA GLY A 278 23.66 -5.02 -9.99
C GLY A 278 22.50 -5.36 -10.94
N TYR A 279 21.46 -6.07 -10.49
CA TYR A 279 20.40 -6.55 -11.38
C TYR A 279 19.00 -6.57 -10.74
N ALA A 280 18.04 -5.93 -11.41
CA ALA A 280 16.61 -6.13 -11.18
C ALA A 280 16.11 -7.25 -12.14
N ILE A 281 16.03 -8.49 -11.67
CA ILE A 281 15.84 -9.70 -12.47
C ILE A 281 16.98 -9.80 -13.50
N SER A 282 16.74 -9.42 -14.77
CA SER A 282 17.71 -9.41 -15.87
C SER A 282 18.13 -7.99 -16.31
N THR A 283 17.52 -6.95 -15.71
CA THR A 283 17.80 -5.56 -16.06
C THR A 283 18.97 -5.06 -15.20
N PRO A 284 20.09 -4.64 -15.79
CA PRO A 284 21.25 -4.19 -15.05
C PRO A 284 21.02 -2.81 -14.42
N VAL A 285 21.79 -2.50 -13.37
CA VAL A 285 21.63 -1.28 -12.55
C VAL A 285 21.72 0.01 -13.36
N GLU A 286 22.55 0.07 -14.39
CA GLU A 286 22.70 1.25 -15.25
C GLU A 286 21.47 1.53 -16.10
N ALA A 287 20.59 0.55 -16.32
CA ALA A 287 19.30 0.75 -16.99
C ALA A 287 18.22 1.23 -16.01
N ASN A 288 18.33 0.89 -14.72
CA ASN A 288 17.39 1.29 -13.67
C ASN A 288 17.75 2.66 -13.07
N THR A 289 19.04 2.91 -12.85
CA THR A 289 19.53 4.05 -12.07
C THR A 289 20.49 4.88 -12.91
N PRO A 290 20.22 6.18 -13.16
CA PRO A 290 21.13 7.05 -13.90
C PRO A 290 22.54 7.04 -13.31
N GLY A 291 23.54 6.71 -14.15
CA GLY A 291 24.93 6.57 -13.72
C GLY A 291 25.23 5.31 -12.90
N GLY A 292 24.27 4.37 -12.79
CA GLY A 292 24.44 3.08 -12.13
C GLY A 292 24.70 3.19 -10.61
N ASN A 293 24.34 4.30 -9.98
CA ASN A 293 24.67 4.50 -8.56
C ASN A 293 23.65 5.42 -7.87
N ILE A 294 22.82 4.84 -7.01
CA ILE A 294 21.79 5.56 -6.30
C ILE A 294 22.35 6.54 -5.26
N SER A 295 23.47 6.22 -4.61
CA SER A 295 24.08 7.11 -3.60
C SER A 295 24.43 8.47 -4.16
N ARG A 296 24.90 8.52 -5.42
CA ARG A 296 25.24 9.80 -6.09
C ARG A 296 24.01 10.64 -6.38
N LEU A 297 22.85 10.02 -6.65
CA LEU A 297 21.60 10.73 -6.93
C LEU A 297 21.01 11.34 -5.67
N VAL A 298 21.08 10.62 -4.55
CA VAL A 298 20.44 11.02 -3.28
C VAL A 298 21.35 11.81 -2.35
N ALA A 299 22.65 11.94 -2.67
CA ALA A 299 23.66 12.57 -1.81
C ALA A 299 23.36 14.03 -1.37
N ASN A 300 22.45 14.73 -2.07
CA ASN A 300 22.09 16.13 -1.78
C ASN A 300 20.80 16.28 -0.97
N PHE A 301 20.15 15.18 -0.54
CA PHE A 301 19.03 15.31 0.38
C PHE A 301 19.53 15.86 1.72
N PRO A 302 18.92 16.93 2.25
CA PRO A 302 19.32 17.48 3.54
C PRO A 302 18.97 16.50 4.69
N ASN A 303 19.68 16.63 5.80
CA ASN A 303 19.45 15.82 7.01
C ASN A 303 19.66 14.31 6.84
N PHE A 304 20.28 13.85 5.75
CA PHE A 304 20.58 12.45 5.50
C PHE A 304 22.05 12.13 5.81
N HIS A 305 22.30 10.99 6.42
CA HIS A 305 23.62 10.36 6.48
C HIS A 305 23.72 9.32 5.35
N PHE A 306 24.75 9.44 4.50
CA PHE A 306 24.97 8.53 3.38
C PHE A 306 26.26 7.75 3.54
N THR A 307 26.17 6.44 3.35
CA THR A 307 27.34 5.55 3.35
C THR A 307 27.23 4.56 2.19
N GLU A 308 28.29 4.50 1.35
CA GLU A 308 28.43 3.53 0.25
C GLU A 308 29.55 2.57 0.59
N ILE A 309 29.30 1.25 0.55
CA ILE A 309 30.23 0.20 1.01
C ILE A 309 30.25 -1.00 0.07
N ASP A 310 31.32 -1.80 0.16
CA ASP A 310 31.31 -3.19 -0.28
C ASP A 310 30.51 -4.02 0.73
N GLY A 311 29.23 -4.27 0.42
CA GLY A 311 28.28 -4.99 1.27
C GLY A 311 28.61 -6.49 1.42
N THR A 312 29.63 -7.01 0.73
CA THR A 312 30.17 -8.36 0.93
C THR A 312 31.29 -8.41 1.97
N ASP A 313 31.75 -7.25 2.49
CA ASP A 313 32.67 -7.16 3.61
C ASP A 313 31.89 -7.09 4.94
N PRO A 314 31.96 -8.11 5.81
CA PRO A 314 31.18 -8.15 7.04
C PRO A 314 31.53 -7.04 8.03
N ILE A 315 32.80 -6.68 8.14
CA ILE A 315 33.27 -5.68 9.10
C ILE A 315 32.94 -4.26 8.64
N ALA A 316 33.14 -3.98 7.35
CA ALA A 316 32.71 -2.71 6.76
C ALA A 316 31.19 -2.53 6.88
N SER A 317 30.41 -3.57 6.60
CA SER A 317 28.95 -3.58 6.75
C SER A 317 28.51 -3.29 8.17
N TYR A 318 29.11 -3.95 9.17
CA TYR A 318 28.77 -3.73 10.58
C TYR A 318 29.06 -2.29 11.04
N ASN A 319 30.24 -1.78 10.72
CA ASN A 319 30.63 -0.43 11.10
C ASN A 319 29.70 0.63 10.47
N ALA A 320 29.35 0.47 9.18
CA ALA A 320 28.43 1.37 8.50
C ALA A 320 27.02 1.32 9.10
N MET A 321 26.52 0.14 9.44
CA MET A 321 25.21 0.00 10.07
C MET A 321 25.17 0.59 11.48
N VAL A 322 26.22 0.39 12.29
CA VAL A 322 26.30 1.00 13.62
C VAL A 322 26.29 2.54 13.54
N GLU A 323 27.03 3.11 12.59
CA GLU A 323 27.07 4.56 12.36
C GLU A 323 25.71 5.10 11.91
N ALA A 324 25.07 4.45 10.95
CA ALA A 324 23.75 4.83 10.44
C ALA A 324 22.67 4.77 11.54
N VAL A 325 22.63 3.69 12.30
CA VAL A 325 21.68 3.51 13.42
C VAL A 325 21.93 4.57 14.51
N ALA A 326 23.18 4.83 14.85
CA ALA A 326 23.53 5.85 15.86
C ALA A 326 23.09 7.25 15.40
N TYR A 327 23.29 7.60 14.14
CA TYR A 327 22.85 8.87 13.56
C TYR A 327 21.34 9.06 13.66
N CYS A 328 20.57 8.02 13.27
CA CYS A 328 19.11 8.05 13.35
C CYS A 328 18.60 8.10 14.79
N ARG A 329 19.19 7.28 15.69
CA ARG A 329 18.81 7.21 17.10
C ARG A 329 19.07 8.50 17.85
N ALA A 330 20.07 9.27 17.43
CA ALA A 330 20.34 10.61 17.96
C ALA A 330 19.35 11.68 17.46
N GLY A 331 18.37 11.32 16.60
CA GLY A 331 17.36 12.24 16.07
C GLY A 331 17.90 13.22 15.02
N ASN A 332 19.05 12.92 14.40
CA ASN A 332 19.66 13.80 13.38
C ASN A 332 18.90 13.74 12.03
N GLY A 333 18.19 12.66 11.76
CA GLY A 333 17.44 12.41 10.55
C GLY A 333 17.63 10.99 10.01
N PRO A 334 17.23 10.71 8.76
CA PRO A 334 17.38 9.40 8.15
C PRO A 334 18.82 9.11 7.71
N ALA A 335 19.12 7.82 7.55
CA ALA A 335 20.37 7.35 6.98
C ALA A 335 20.10 6.44 5.78
N LEU A 336 21.03 6.40 4.81
CA LEU A 336 21.01 5.44 3.71
C LEU A 336 22.35 4.75 3.60
N VAL A 337 22.33 3.41 3.73
CA VAL A 337 23.48 2.53 3.51
C VAL A 337 23.28 1.84 2.17
N HIS A 338 24.13 2.19 1.20
CA HIS A 338 24.19 1.55 -0.11
C HIS A 338 25.28 0.48 -0.10
N GLY A 339 24.87 -0.78 -0.02
CA GLY A 339 25.78 -1.92 0.00
C GLY A 339 25.84 -2.63 -1.35
N HIS A 340 27.04 -2.64 -1.98
CA HIS A 340 27.29 -3.44 -3.18
C HIS A 340 27.46 -4.90 -2.77
N VAL A 341 26.42 -5.67 -2.97
CA VAL A 341 26.34 -7.11 -2.67
C VAL A 341 26.51 -7.96 -3.96
N ILE A 342 26.34 -9.25 -3.86
CA ILE A 342 26.34 -10.15 -5.02
C ILE A 342 25.08 -11.00 -5.05
N ARG A 343 24.74 -11.54 -6.21
CA ARG A 343 23.65 -12.50 -6.39
C ARG A 343 24.18 -13.76 -7.06
N PRO A 344 24.72 -14.74 -6.26
CA PRO A 344 25.38 -15.94 -6.81
C PRO A 344 24.40 -16.97 -7.40
N TYR A 345 23.10 -16.81 -7.18
CA TYR A 345 22.03 -17.64 -7.74
C TYR A 345 21.12 -16.81 -8.63
N SER A 346 20.31 -17.46 -9.45
CA SER A 346 19.26 -16.82 -10.26
C SER A 346 18.34 -15.96 -9.40
N HIS A 347 17.66 -15.02 -10.03
CA HIS A 347 16.70 -14.13 -9.31
C HIS A 347 15.73 -14.93 -8.43
N SER A 348 15.18 -16.02 -8.98
CA SER A 348 14.39 -17.04 -8.29
C SER A 348 14.58 -18.37 -9.00
N LEU A 349 14.04 -19.47 -8.47
CA LEU A 349 14.12 -20.78 -9.13
C LEU A 349 13.33 -20.92 -10.45
N SER A 350 12.57 -19.91 -10.83
CA SER A 350 11.93 -19.81 -12.16
C SER A 350 12.76 -19.01 -13.19
N ASP A 351 13.92 -18.51 -12.79
CA ASP A 351 14.84 -17.72 -13.61
C ASP A 351 16.13 -18.51 -13.94
N ASP A 352 16.83 -18.13 -15.01
CA ASP A 352 18.14 -18.65 -15.38
C ASP A 352 19.07 -17.48 -15.75
N GLU A 353 19.89 -17.06 -14.79
CA GLU A 353 20.82 -15.93 -14.96
C GLU A 353 21.85 -16.14 -16.04
N ARG A 354 22.16 -17.38 -16.45
CA ARG A 354 23.10 -17.67 -17.53
C ARG A 354 22.60 -17.20 -18.90
N LEU A 355 21.32 -16.83 -19.00
CA LEU A 355 20.75 -16.25 -20.21
C LEU A 355 21.09 -14.77 -20.39
N TYR A 356 21.47 -14.07 -19.32
CA TYR A 356 21.74 -12.63 -19.34
C TYR A 356 22.97 -12.18 -18.56
N ARG A 357 23.67 -13.10 -17.87
CA ARG A 357 24.97 -12.84 -17.21
C ARG A 357 26.05 -13.72 -17.81
N SER A 358 27.23 -13.15 -18.04
CA SER A 358 28.37 -13.89 -18.55
C SER A 358 29.02 -14.80 -17.49
N ALA A 359 29.69 -15.85 -17.91
CA ALA A 359 30.46 -16.71 -17.00
C ALA A 359 31.53 -15.91 -16.22
N ALA A 360 32.16 -14.94 -16.86
CA ALA A 360 33.17 -14.09 -16.22
C ALA A 360 32.59 -13.21 -15.11
N GLU A 361 31.37 -12.72 -15.26
CA GLU A 361 30.64 -11.99 -14.20
C GLU A 361 30.36 -12.89 -12.99
N LEU A 362 29.85 -14.10 -13.27
CA LEU A 362 29.54 -15.06 -12.20
C LEU A 362 30.80 -15.50 -11.45
N GLU A 363 31.90 -15.68 -12.13
CA GLU A 363 33.22 -15.97 -11.53
C GLU A 363 33.71 -14.79 -10.67
N ALA A 364 33.54 -13.56 -11.15
CA ALA A 364 33.91 -12.36 -10.40
C ALA A 364 33.08 -12.22 -9.12
N ASP A 365 31.78 -12.49 -9.18
CA ASP A 365 30.93 -12.52 -8.01
C ASP A 365 31.34 -13.60 -7.00
N ALA A 366 31.68 -14.80 -7.46
CA ALA A 366 32.11 -15.90 -6.62
C ALA A 366 33.36 -15.54 -5.77
N LEU A 367 34.25 -14.71 -6.30
CA LEU A 367 35.45 -14.22 -5.56
C LEU A 367 35.08 -13.23 -4.44
N ARG A 368 33.88 -12.67 -4.46
CA ARG A 368 33.35 -11.74 -3.49
C ARG A 368 32.39 -12.40 -2.51
N ASP A 369 32.29 -13.74 -2.48
CA ASP A 369 31.35 -14.44 -1.56
C ASP A 369 31.57 -14.03 -0.12
N PRO A 370 30.57 -13.44 0.57
CA PRO A 370 30.71 -12.92 1.92
C PRO A 370 31.00 -14.03 2.96
N ILE A 371 30.50 -15.25 2.73
CA ILE A 371 30.77 -16.39 3.63
C ILE A 371 32.28 -16.72 3.62
N SER A 372 32.85 -16.91 2.44
CA SER A 372 34.28 -17.20 2.26
C SER A 372 35.15 -16.06 2.79
N ARG A 373 34.75 -14.80 2.60
CA ARG A 373 35.48 -13.62 3.09
C ARG A 373 35.49 -13.59 4.63
N MET A 374 34.38 -13.84 5.28
CA MET A 374 34.30 -13.88 6.75
C MET A 374 35.12 -15.05 7.30
N GLN A 375 35.03 -16.22 6.70
CA GLN A 375 35.80 -17.40 7.08
C GLN A 375 37.33 -17.11 7.03
N MET A 376 37.83 -16.60 5.91
CA MET A 376 39.22 -16.24 5.74
C MET A 376 39.68 -15.17 6.77
N TRP A 377 38.80 -14.21 7.05
CA TRP A 377 39.09 -13.16 8.05
C TRP A 377 39.19 -13.74 9.46
N LEU A 378 38.27 -14.65 9.89
CA LEU A 378 38.29 -15.31 11.19
C LEU A 378 39.54 -16.17 11.39
N LEU A 379 39.98 -16.89 10.35
CA LEU A 379 41.22 -17.68 10.37
C LEU A 379 42.45 -16.78 10.48
N ARG A 380 42.56 -15.72 9.67
CA ARG A 380 43.67 -14.78 9.67
C ARG A 380 43.84 -14.06 11.00
N GLU A 381 42.75 -13.64 11.63
CA GLU A 381 42.77 -12.97 12.94
C GLU A 381 42.91 -13.96 14.12
N GLY A 382 43.00 -15.27 13.87
CA GLY A 382 43.11 -16.31 14.89
C GLY A 382 41.92 -16.42 15.83
N ILE A 383 40.74 -16.01 15.34
CA ILE A 383 39.47 -16.08 16.13
C ILE A 383 38.93 -17.50 16.12
N LEU A 384 38.96 -18.19 14.99
CA LEU A 384 38.64 -19.62 14.82
C LEU A 384 39.79 -20.31 14.08
N ASP A 385 40.00 -21.62 14.36
CA ASP A 385 40.76 -22.51 13.50
C ASP A 385 39.84 -23.29 12.55
N GLU A 386 40.43 -24.03 11.60
CA GLU A 386 39.65 -24.80 10.60
C GLU A 386 38.75 -25.84 11.27
N ASP A 387 39.22 -26.49 12.35
CA ASP A 387 38.42 -27.50 13.06
C ASP A 387 37.20 -26.87 13.74
N ALA A 388 37.36 -25.67 14.32
CA ALA A 388 36.24 -24.95 14.94
C ALA A 388 35.19 -24.49 13.88
N ILE A 389 35.68 -24.00 12.73
CA ILE A 389 34.78 -23.66 11.60
C ILE A 389 34.02 -24.90 11.13
N ASN A 390 34.71 -26.01 10.86
CA ASN A 390 34.09 -27.26 10.43
C ASN A 390 33.07 -27.82 11.45
N ARG A 391 33.34 -27.64 12.76
CA ARG A 391 32.34 -28.02 13.79
C ARG A 391 31.10 -27.12 13.77
N LEU A 392 31.28 -25.83 13.67
CA LEU A 392 30.18 -24.84 13.59
C LEU A 392 29.31 -25.07 12.36
N GLU A 393 29.90 -25.28 11.21
CA GLU A 393 29.18 -25.56 9.97
C GLU A 393 28.34 -26.82 10.04
N ARG A 394 28.93 -27.92 10.59
CA ARG A 394 28.17 -29.18 10.80
C ARG A 394 26.99 -28.97 11.75
N GLN A 395 27.14 -28.20 12.83
CA GLN A 395 26.04 -27.90 13.75
C GLN A 395 24.90 -27.14 13.04
N VAL A 396 25.24 -26.18 12.18
CA VAL A 396 24.26 -25.43 11.39
C VAL A 396 23.56 -26.33 10.36
N ASP A 397 24.31 -27.18 9.65
CA ASP A 397 23.73 -28.13 8.69
C ASP A 397 22.72 -29.08 9.35
N GLU A 398 23.06 -29.59 10.55
CA GLU A 398 22.16 -30.43 11.34
C GLU A 398 20.91 -29.67 11.82
N GLU A 399 21.07 -28.39 12.21
CA GLU A 399 19.95 -27.52 12.60
C GLU A 399 18.97 -27.30 11.44
N VAL A 400 19.50 -26.92 10.28
CA VAL A 400 18.69 -26.70 9.06
C VAL A 400 17.98 -28.00 8.62
N GLN A 401 18.71 -29.13 8.70
CA GLN A 401 18.11 -30.44 8.34
C GLN A 401 16.95 -30.77 9.28
N ARG A 402 17.13 -30.66 10.61
CA ARG A 402 16.07 -30.95 11.60
C ARG A 402 14.85 -30.02 11.40
N ALA A 403 15.08 -28.73 11.17
CA ALA A 403 14.00 -27.76 10.91
C ALA A 403 13.24 -28.09 9.62
N ALA A 404 13.95 -28.50 8.57
CA ALA A 404 13.34 -28.90 7.30
C ALA A 404 12.50 -30.17 7.42
N ASP A 405 13.00 -31.18 8.13
CA ASP A 405 12.27 -32.42 8.34
C ASP A 405 10.98 -32.18 9.15
N LYS A 406 11.04 -31.31 10.15
CA LYS A 406 9.88 -30.88 10.94
C LYS A 406 8.88 -30.10 10.08
N ALA A 407 9.32 -29.11 9.30
CA ALA A 407 8.46 -28.31 8.45
C ALA A 407 7.74 -29.14 7.38
N VAL A 408 8.44 -30.08 6.73
CA VAL A 408 7.82 -30.97 5.72
C VAL A 408 6.73 -31.88 6.30
N MET A 409 6.79 -32.18 7.60
CA MET A 409 5.79 -32.98 8.32
C MET A 409 4.68 -32.16 8.97
N ALA A 410 4.74 -30.84 8.90
CA ALA A 410 3.76 -29.93 9.49
C ALA A 410 2.38 -30.07 8.83
N ALA A 411 1.33 -29.76 9.59
CA ALA A 411 -0.04 -29.82 9.09
C ALA A 411 -0.30 -28.74 8.03
N LEU A 412 -1.08 -29.08 7.01
CA LEU A 412 -1.54 -28.10 6.01
C LEU A 412 -2.69 -27.26 6.57
N PRO A 413 -2.87 -26.03 6.10
CA PRO A 413 -3.99 -25.17 6.48
C PRO A 413 -5.34 -25.83 6.14
N LYS A 414 -6.32 -25.64 7.00
CA LYS A 414 -7.70 -26.08 6.74
C LYS A 414 -8.36 -25.17 5.71
N VAL A 415 -9.18 -25.76 4.84
CA VAL A 415 -9.87 -25.02 3.77
C VAL A 415 -10.80 -23.93 4.33
N ASP A 416 -11.45 -24.18 5.46
CA ASP A 416 -12.35 -23.23 6.13
C ASP A 416 -11.64 -22.02 6.74
N SER A 417 -10.31 -22.07 6.86
CA SER A 417 -9.53 -20.93 7.34
C SER A 417 -9.31 -19.83 6.29
N ILE A 418 -9.69 -20.04 5.02
CA ILE A 418 -9.35 -19.13 3.92
C ILE A 418 -9.98 -17.75 4.06
N MET A 419 -11.17 -17.67 4.65
CA MET A 419 -11.90 -16.40 4.86
C MET A 419 -11.51 -15.69 6.15
N ARG A 420 -10.72 -16.33 7.02
CA ARG A 420 -10.26 -15.71 8.27
C ARG A 420 -9.30 -14.56 7.99
N HIS A 421 -9.38 -13.54 8.84
CA HIS A 421 -8.47 -12.37 8.82
C HIS A 421 -8.57 -11.48 7.58
N VAL A 422 -9.60 -11.66 6.72
CA VAL A 422 -9.92 -10.67 5.68
C VAL A 422 -10.37 -9.35 6.32
N TYR A 423 -11.13 -9.47 7.40
CA TYR A 423 -11.59 -8.38 8.25
C TYR A 423 -11.36 -8.72 9.72
N SER A 424 -11.52 -7.74 10.62
CA SER A 424 -11.42 -7.96 12.06
C SER A 424 -12.43 -9.01 12.53
N GLU A 425 -11.93 -9.99 13.27
CA GLU A 425 -12.77 -11.00 13.95
C GLU A 425 -13.09 -10.58 15.39
N ASN A 426 -12.43 -9.53 15.91
CA ASN A 426 -12.60 -9.06 17.29
C ASN A 426 -13.70 -8.02 17.41
N LEU A 427 -13.90 -7.18 16.38
CA LEU A 427 -14.87 -6.11 16.36
C LEU A 427 -15.52 -6.03 14.97
N SER A 428 -16.76 -6.54 14.87
CA SER A 428 -17.52 -6.46 13.62
C SER A 428 -18.14 -5.08 13.44
N VAL A 429 -17.97 -4.50 12.28
CA VAL A 429 -18.60 -3.22 11.89
C VAL A 429 -20.13 -3.26 11.84
N THR A 430 -20.71 -4.47 11.90
CA THR A 430 -22.17 -4.70 11.92
C THR A 430 -22.71 -4.91 13.35
N ASP A 431 -21.86 -4.89 14.37
CA ASP A 431 -22.23 -5.17 15.75
C ASP A 431 -23.17 -4.12 16.36
N ALA A 432 -23.98 -4.57 17.30
CA ALA A 432 -24.95 -3.72 18.00
C ALA A 432 -24.31 -2.55 18.78
N CYS A 433 -23.02 -2.63 19.14
CA CYS A 433 -22.31 -1.53 19.77
C CYS A 433 -22.25 -0.27 18.90
N PHE A 434 -22.35 -0.43 17.58
CA PHE A 434 -22.45 0.66 16.62
C PHE A 434 -23.90 1.09 16.30
N ALA A 435 -24.91 0.43 16.85
CA ALA A 435 -26.32 0.78 16.65
C ALA A 435 -26.82 1.65 17.79
N THR A 436 -26.45 2.93 17.81
CA THR A 436 -26.84 3.84 18.90
C THR A 436 -27.96 4.79 18.48
N ALA A 437 -28.81 5.17 19.41
CA ALA A 437 -29.86 6.14 19.14
C ALA A 437 -29.33 7.58 19.21
N ALA A 438 -29.86 8.45 18.35
CA ALA A 438 -29.62 9.88 18.48
C ALA A 438 -30.21 10.41 19.80
N VAL A 439 -29.42 11.21 20.50
CA VAL A 439 -29.84 11.87 21.72
C VAL A 439 -30.45 13.23 21.36
N ALA A 440 -31.60 13.56 21.92
CA ALA A 440 -32.17 14.89 21.78
C ALA A 440 -31.17 15.94 22.31
N THR A 441 -30.70 16.81 21.45
CA THR A 441 -29.74 17.84 21.83
C THR A 441 -30.44 19.12 22.25
N VAL A 442 -29.77 19.90 23.11
CA VAL A 442 -30.25 21.24 23.51
C VAL A 442 -30.24 22.23 22.34
N ASP A 443 -29.39 21.97 21.31
CA ASP A 443 -29.30 22.75 20.08
C ASP A 443 -30.00 22.02 18.91
N PRO A 444 -31.25 22.39 18.57
CA PRO A 444 -31.99 21.79 17.47
C PRO A 444 -31.54 22.31 16.08
N THR A 445 -30.50 23.14 15.99
CA THR A 445 -30.03 23.72 14.73
C THR A 445 -29.66 22.65 13.75
N GLU A 446 -30.30 22.60 12.59
CA GLU A 446 -29.98 21.71 11.51
C GLU A 446 -28.69 22.13 10.83
N ARG A 447 -27.76 21.19 10.73
CA ARG A 447 -26.43 21.33 10.16
C ARG A 447 -26.30 20.59 8.84
N THR A 448 -25.43 21.06 7.98
CA THR A 448 -25.12 20.41 6.72
C THR A 448 -24.26 19.14 6.92
N MET A 449 -24.15 18.32 5.88
CA MET A 449 -23.26 17.15 5.88
C MET A 449 -21.81 17.53 6.21
N ALA A 450 -21.30 18.64 5.61
CA ALA A 450 -19.95 19.14 5.89
C ALA A 450 -19.78 19.55 7.37
N ASP A 451 -20.79 20.20 7.96
CA ASP A 451 -20.72 20.61 9.37
C ASP A 451 -20.74 19.40 10.31
N LEU A 452 -21.56 18.37 10.03
CA LEU A 452 -21.61 17.17 10.87
C LEU A 452 -20.36 16.30 10.72
N ILE A 453 -19.77 16.18 9.53
CA ILE A 453 -18.47 15.52 9.36
C ILE A 453 -17.41 16.24 10.23
N ASN A 454 -17.33 17.57 10.19
CA ASN A 454 -16.41 18.34 11.03
C ASN A 454 -16.68 18.11 12.54
N CYS A 455 -17.95 18.09 12.95
CA CYS A 455 -18.32 17.79 14.34
C CYS A 455 -17.88 16.39 14.76
N CYS A 456 -18.07 15.37 13.89
CA CYS A 456 -17.63 14.01 14.15
C CYS A 456 -16.12 13.92 14.35
N LEU A 457 -15.34 14.54 13.47
CA LEU A 457 -13.88 14.56 13.58
C LEU A 457 -13.43 15.22 14.90
N LYS A 458 -14.03 16.34 15.28
CA LYS A 458 -13.74 17.00 16.57
C LYS A 458 -14.05 16.12 17.76
N ASP A 459 -15.21 15.49 17.76
CA ASP A 459 -15.63 14.62 18.88
C ASP A 459 -14.67 13.43 19.01
N GLU A 460 -14.34 12.76 17.91
CA GLU A 460 -13.46 11.61 17.92
C GLU A 460 -12.02 11.99 18.30
N MET A 461 -11.50 13.11 17.80
CA MET A 461 -10.18 13.59 18.18
C MET A 461 -10.08 14.02 19.64
N ARG A 462 -11.18 14.52 20.26
CA ARG A 462 -11.23 14.76 21.71
C ARG A 462 -11.26 13.47 22.51
N ARG A 463 -11.91 12.44 21.98
CA ARG A 463 -12.05 11.15 22.63
C ARG A 463 -10.76 10.35 22.64
N ASP A 464 -9.99 10.40 21.52
CA ASP A 464 -8.83 9.53 21.31
C ASP A 464 -7.66 10.33 20.74
N GLU A 465 -6.60 10.47 21.53
CA GLU A 465 -5.38 11.20 21.15
C GLU A 465 -4.59 10.50 20.02
N ARG A 466 -4.86 9.22 19.72
CA ARG A 466 -4.22 8.48 18.62
C ARG A 466 -4.72 8.89 17.24
N ILE A 467 -5.85 9.61 17.16
CA ILE A 467 -6.40 10.07 15.89
C ILE A 467 -5.59 11.25 15.38
N VAL A 468 -5.06 11.09 14.17
CA VAL A 468 -4.35 12.14 13.42
C VAL A 468 -5.06 12.36 12.07
N VAL A 469 -5.07 13.61 11.59
CA VAL A 469 -5.74 13.99 10.35
C VAL A 469 -4.72 14.65 9.42
N PHE A 470 -4.52 14.08 8.24
CA PHE A 470 -3.62 14.68 7.26
C PHE A 470 -4.02 14.36 5.81
N GLY A 471 -3.45 15.10 4.89
CA GLY A 471 -3.67 15.02 3.45
C GLY A 471 -2.96 16.19 2.79
N GLU A 472 -3.14 16.40 1.49
CA GLU A 472 -2.47 17.47 0.77
C GLU A 472 -2.88 18.86 1.27
N ASP A 473 -4.18 19.06 1.58
CA ASP A 473 -4.74 20.35 1.99
C ASP A 473 -5.90 20.13 2.97
N VAL A 474 -5.58 19.85 4.21
CA VAL A 474 -6.55 19.57 5.28
C VAL A 474 -6.36 20.48 6.51
N ALA A 475 -5.17 20.98 6.74
CA ALA A 475 -4.87 21.84 7.88
C ALA A 475 -5.43 23.27 7.69
N ASP A 476 -5.55 24.00 8.78
CA ASP A 476 -5.92 25.42 8.72
C ASP A 476 -4.82 26.27 8.05
N ALA A 477 -3.55 25.94 8.33
CA ALA A 477 -2.40 26.52 7.65
C ALA A 477 -1.14 25.66 7.81
N THR A 478 -0.32 25.52 6.76
CA THR A 478 0.98 24.85 6.89
C THR A 478 1.97 25.65 7.73
N ARG A 479 1.93 26.99 7.64
CA ARG A 479 2.72 27.91 8.48
C ARG A 479 1.93 28.28 9.71
N ASP A 480 1.92 27.42 10.69
CA ASP A 480 1.10 27.52 11.89
C ASP A 480 1.43 28.70 12.81
N GLU A 481 2.64 29.24 12.76
CA GLU A 481 3.02 30.46 13.51
C GLU A 481 2.12 31.66 13.17
N ALA A 482 1.80 31.84 11.87
CA ALA A 482 0.91 32.89 11.44
C ALA A 482 -0.55 32.67 11.89
N LEU A 483 -0.97 31.42 11.96
CA LEU A 483 -2.27 31.01 12.49
C LEU A 483 -2.37 31.29 14.00
N ARG A 484 -1.37 30.84 14.77
CA ARG A 484 -1.27 31.08 16.22
C ARG A 484 -1.18 32.57 16.58
N ALA A 485 -0.52 33.35 15.73
CA ALA A 485 -0.44 34.80 15.89
C ALA A 485 -1.73 35.54 15.45
N GLY A 486 -2.78 34.86 15.05
CA GLY A 486 -4.04 35.41 14.56
C GLY A 486 -3.95 36.19 13.26
N LYS A 487 -2.84 36.05 12.51
CA LYS A 487 -2.62 36.68 11.23
C LYS A 487 -3.34 36.00 10.05
N LEU A 488 -3.71 34.74 10.22
CA LEU A 488 -4.48 33.96 9.27
C LEU A 488 -5.76 33.43 9.95
N LYS A 489 -6.82 33.28 9.17
CA LYS A 489 -8.10 32.69 9.64
C LYS A 489 -8.14 31.17 9.58
N GLY A 490 -7.22 30.55 8.84
CA GLY A 490 -7.24 29.14 8.53
C GLY A 490 -8.15 28.78 7.35
N LYS A 491 -7.78 27.72 6.62
CA LYS A 491 -8.52 27.22 5.45
C LYS A 491 -9.36 25.99 5.81
N GLY A 492 -8.75 24.95 6.41
CA GLY A 492 -9.40 23.70 6.80
C GLY A 492 -9.84 22.85 5.61
N GLY A 493 -8.95 22.66 4.65
CA GLY A 493 -9.20 21.84 3.47
C GLY A 493 -9.93 22.52 2.32
N VAL A 494 -9.98 21.85 1.17
CA VAL A 494 -10.62 22.35 -0.07
C VAL A 494 -12.10 22.66 0.16
N PHE A 495 -12.81 21.76 0.84
CA PHE A 495 -14.24 21.86 1.11
C PHE A 495 -14.56 22.36 2.54
N LYS A 496 -13.54 22.68 3.34
CA LYS A 496 -13.63 23.18 4.72
C LYS A 496 -14.21 22.17 5.74
N LEU A 497 -14.09 20.88 5.45
CA LEU A 497 -14.57 19.85 6.34
C LEU A 497 -13.69 19.70 7.60
N THR A 498 -12.43 20.08 7.50
CA THR A 498 -11.42 20.01 8.57
C THR A 498 -11.13 21.37 9.22
N ALA A 499 -11.94 22.38 8.90
CA ALA A 499 -11.73 23.73 9.40
C ALA A 499 -11.74 23.78 10.95
N GLY A 500 -10.71 24.42 11.52
CA GLY A 500 -10.54 24.57 12.95
C GLY A 500 -9.98 23.33 13.67
N LEU A 501 -9.71 22.22 12.99
CA LEU A 501 -9.10 21.05 13.63
C LEU A 501 -7.66 21.33 14.06
N GLN A 502 -6.82 21.89 13.17
CA GLN A 502 -5.44 22.24 13.53
C GLN A 502 -5.41 23.29 14.64
N THR A 503 -6.31 24.27 14.57
CA THR A 503 -6.44 25.31 15.60
C THR A 503 -6.76 24.72 16.97
N GLU A 504 -7.57 23.66 17.04
CA GLU A 504 -7.98 23.01 18.29
C GLU A 504 -6.97 21.98 18.78
N PHE A 505 -6.45 21.12 17.90
CA PHE A 505 -5.66 19.95 18.27
C PHE A 505 -4.15 20.08 18.01
N GLY A 506 -3.73 21.16 17.35
CA GLY A 506 -2.32 21.42 17.06
C GLY A 506 -1.79 20.74 15.81
N ASN A 507 -0.56 21.11 15.45
CA ASN A 507 0.11 20.68 14.23
C ASN A 507 0.61 19.22 14.30
N ASP A 508 0.81 18.68 15.50
CA ASP A 508 1.21 17.28 15.69
C ASP A 508 0.06 16.31 15.37
N ARG A 509 -1.19 16.78 15.35
CA ARG A 509 -2.37 15.96 15.07
C ARG A 509 -3.10 16.31 13.77
N VAL A 510 -2.88 17.52 13.22
CA VAL A 510 -3.52 17.96 11.96
C VAL A 510 -2.50 18.72 11.12
N TRP A 511 -2.14 18.18 9.96
CA TRP A 511 -1.13 18.83 9.10
C TRP A 511 -1.38 18.57 7.61
N ASN A 512 -0.77 19.39 6.75
CA ASN A 512 -0.71 19.17 5.31
C ASN A 512 0.50 18.30 4.95
N SER A 513 0.26 17.28 4.13
CA SER A 513 1.32 16.41 3.59
C SER A 513 1.86 16.95 2.25
N PRO A 514 2.98 16.44 1.76
CA PRO A 514 3.36 16.61 0.36
C PRO A 514 2.25 16.13 -0.59
N LEU A 515 2.20 16.69 -1.80
CA LEU A 515 1.34 16.25 -2.90
C LEU A 515 1.88 14.92 -3.43
N ALA A 516 1.40 13.82 -2.84
CA ALA A 516 1.77 12.46 -3.19
C ALA A 516 0.76 11.50 -2.55
N GLU A 517 -0.23 11.03 -3.30
CA GLU A 517 -1.34 10.24 -2.76
C GLU A 517 -0.88 8.86 -2.29
N ALA A 518 0.13 8.25 -2.96
CA ALA A 518 0.76 7.02 -2.48
C ALA A 518 1.40 7.22 -1.10
N ASN A 519 2.09 8.35 -0.89
CA ASN A 519 2.67 8.73 0.40
C ASN A 519 1.60 8.91 1.48
N ILE A 520 0.50 9.61 1.17
CA ILE A 520 -0.59 9.83 2.13
C ILE A 520 -1.10 8.49 2.68
N VAL A 521 -1.43 7.54 1.79
CA VAL A 521 -1.96 6.24 2.19
C VAL A 521 -0.87 5.35 2.81
N GLY A 522 0.31 5.28 2.20
CA GLY A 522 1.40 4.44 2.70
C GLY A 522 1.91 4.87 4.09
N ARG A 523 2.02 6.18 4.35
CA ARG A 523 2.32 6.70 5.70
C ARG A 523 1.23 6.33 6.69
N ALA A 524 -0.04 6.47 6.31
CA ALA A 524 -1.16 6.08 7.16
C ALA A 524 -1.10 4.59 7.53
N ILE A 525 -0.74 3.70 6.60
CA ILE A 525 -0.53 2.27 6.88
C ILE A 525 0.55 2.10 7.97
N GLY A 526 1.70 2.71 7.81
CA GLY A 526 2.79 2.63 8.80
C GLY A 526 2.41 3.17 10.17
N MET A 527 1.67 4.29 10.22
CA MET A 527 1.14 4.87 11.45
C MET A 527 0.13 3.93 12.13
N ALA A 528 -0.78 3.35 11.35
CA ALA A 528 -1.80 2.44 11.85
C ALA A 528 -1.21 1.14 12.38
N VAL A 529 -0.24 0.54 11.65
CA VAL A 529 0.52 -0.63 12.10
C VAL A 529 1.16 -0.39 13.46
N ARG A 530 1.61 0.83 13.75
CA ARG A 530 2.22 1.19 15.03
C ARG A 530 1.24 1.70 16.08
N GLY A 531 -0.06 1.79 15.78
CA GLY A 531 -1.11 2.04 16.78
C GLY A 531 -1.76 3.41 16.75
N LEU A 532 -1.42 4.30 15.82
CA LEU A 532 -2.21 5.50 15.56
C LEU A 532 -3.49 5.13 14.80
N LYS A 533 -4.46 6.04 14.78
CA LYS A 533 -5.69 5.98 13.98
C LYS A 533 -5.74 7.11 12.96
N PRO A 534 -5.07 6.97 11.81
CA PRO A 534 -5.07 8.01 10.81
C PRO A 534 -6.43 8.17 10.14
N VAL A 535 -6.86 9.42 9.97
CA VAL A 535 -7.97 9.82 9.11
C VAL A 535 -7.38 10.71 8.02
N VAL A 536 -7.14 10.13 6.85
CA VAL A 536 -6.49 10.84 5.75
C VAL A 536 -7.47 11.28 4.69
N GLU A 537 -7.12 12.33 3.93
CA GLU A 537 -7.94 12.84 2.85
C GLU A 537 -7.16 12.86 1.54
N ILE A 538 -7.77 12.30 0.49
CA ILE A 538 -7.42 12.54 -0.91
C ILE A 538 -8.49 13.49 -1.46
N GLN A 539 -8.13 14.67 -1.94
CA GLN A 539 -9.06 15.77 -2.19
C GLN A 539 -10.13 15.53 -3.24
N PHE A 540 -9.86 14.64 -4.20
CA PHE A 540 -10.82 14.24 -5.24
C PHE A 540 -10.61 12.77 -5.59
N PHE A 541 -11.69 12.06 -5.84
CA PHE A 541 -11.65 10.67 -6.26
C PHE A 541 -10.79 10.46 -7.51
N ASP A 542 -10.79 11.41 -8.41
CA ASP A 542 -10.04 11.38 -9.67
C ASP A 542 -8.51 11.38 -9.45
N TYR A 543 -8.03 11.70 -8.25
CA TYR A 543 -6.62 11.72 -7.86
C TYR A 543 -6.17 10.50 -7.05
N ILE A 544 -7.08 9.55 -6.80
CA ILE A 544 -6.80 8.38 -5.94
C ILE A 544 -5.81 7.37 -6.57
N TRP A 545 -5.61 7.43 -7.88
CA TRP A 545 -4.92 6.40 -8.65
C TRP A 545 -3.47 6.14 -8.23
N PRO A 546 -2.64 7.13 -7.91
CA PRO A 546 -1.30 6.87 -7.39
C PRO A 546 -1.31 6.08 -6.07
N ALA A 547 -2.35 6.25 -5.25
CA ALA A 547 -2.53 5.52 -3.99
C ALA A 547 -3.07 4.09 -4.17
N MET A 548 -3.55 3.72 -5.36
CA MET A 548 -4.18 2.40 -5.61
C MET A 548 -3.23 1.25 -5.29
N HIS A 549 -1.94 1.40 -5.56
CA HIS A 549 -0.91 0.43 -5.22
C HIS A 549 -0.86 0.17 -3.70
N GLN A 550 -0.85 1.23 -2.90
CA GLN A 550 -0.88 1.15 -1.44
C GLN A 550 -2.22 0.59 -0.92
N MET A 551 -3.33 0.98 -1.51
CA MET A 551 -4.65 0.53 -1.06
C MET A 551 -4.89 -0.95 -1.35
N ARG A 552 -4.60 -1.40 -2.59
CA ARG A 552 -4.90 -2.75 -3.05
C ARG A 552 -3.87 -3.77 -2.58
N ASN A 553 -2.57 -3.46 -2.70
CA ASN A 553 -1.51 -4.45 -2.46
C ASN A 553 -1.00 -4.46 -1.02
N GLU A 554 -1.25 -3.38 -0.26
CA GLU A 554 -0.76 -3.24 1.10
C GLU A 554 -1.90 -3.18 2.11
N LEU A 555 -2.70 -2.12 2.10
CA LEU A 555 -3.76 -1.87 3.07
C LEU A 555 -4.77 -3.03 3.16
N ALA A 556 -5.31 -3.44 2.02
CA ALA A 556 -6.33 -4.47 1.93
C ALA A 556 -5.85 -5.85 2.40
N LEU A 557 -4.54 -6.12 2.24
CA LEU A 557 -3.97 -7.45 2.49
C LEU A 557 -3.27 -7.55 3.85
N MET A 558 -2.96 -6.45 4.54
CA MET A 558 -2.08 -6.46 5.70
C MET A 558 -2.53 -7.47 6.76
N ARG A 559 -3.78 -7.44 7.18
CA ARG A 559 -4.33 -8.36 8.17
C ARG A 559 -4.30 -9.82 7.69
N TRP A 560 -4.77 -10.07 6.47
CA TRP A 560 -4.87 -11.41 5.91
C TRP A 560 -3.51 -12.06 5.69
N ARG A 561 -2.55 -11.34 5.08
CA ARG A 561 -1.21 -11.87 4.77
C ARG A 561 -0.32 -12.03 6.00
N SER A 562 -0.60 -11.31 7.09
CA SER A 562 0.14 -11.41 8.36
C SER A 562 -0.52 -12.34 9.39
N ASN A 563 -1.55 -13.10 9.00
CA ASN A 563 -2.30 -13.98 9.90
C ASN A 563 -2.83 -13.24 11.14
N ASP A 564 -3.42 -12.06 10.95
CA ASP A 564 -3.88 -11.14 12.00
C ASP A 564 -2.76 -10.55 12.88
N GLY A 565 -1.50 -10.70 12.46
CA GLY A 565 -0.36 -10.17 13.21
C GLY A 565 -0.24 -8.65 13.15
N PHE A 566 -0.77 -8.03 12.08
CA PHE A 566 -0.82 -6.58 11.90
C PHE A 566 -2.15 -6.16 11.31
N SER A 567 -2.69 -5.05 11.79
CA SER A 567 -3.92 -4.42 11.30
C SER A 567 -3.66 -2.96 10.90
N CYS A 568 -4.58 -2.39 10.12
CA CYS A 568 -4.48 -1.01 9.66
C CYS A 568 -5.81 -0.29 9.86
N PRO A 569 -6.21 0.05 11.10
CA PRO A 569 -7.43 0.79 11.39
C PRO A 569 -7.27 2.26 10.99
N LEU A 570 -7.54 2.56 9.73
CA LEU A 570 -7.44 3.90 9.17
C LEU A 570 -8.65 4.23 8.29
N VAL A 571 -8.94 5.53 8.14
CA VAL A 571 -10.00 6.03 7.27
C VAL A 571 -9.40 6.87 6.16
N ILE A 572 -9.71 6.52 4.90
CA ILE A 572 -9.40 7.33 3.73
C ILE A 572 -10.69 8.05 3.33
N ARG A 573 -10.74 9.36 3.56
CA ARG A 573 -11.85 10.21 3.14
C ARG A 573 -11.58 10.72 1.73
N VAL A 574 -12.59 10.60 0.86
CA VAL A 574 -12.43 10.99 -0.54
C VAL A 574 -13.71 11.69 -1.05
N PRO A 575 -13.64 12.98 -1.39
CA PRO A 575 -14.70 13.66 -2.13
C PRO A 575 -14.88 13.05 -3.51
N ILE A 576 -16.12 12.61 -3.85
CA ILE A 576 -16.46 11.87 -5.07
C ILE A 576 -17.64 12.52 -5.81
N GLY A 577 -17.84 12.16 -7.08
CA GLY A 577 -19.04 12.34 -7.86
C GLY A 577 -19.16 13.68 -8.59
N GLY A 578 -20.15 13.75 -9.47
CA GLY A 578 -20.50 14.89 -10.29
C GLY A 578 -21.62 15.77 -9.73
N TYR A 579 -22.49 16.28 -10.61
CA TYR A 579 -23.57 17.23 -10.33
C TYR A 579 -23.10 18.56 -9.76
N LEU A 580 -21.81 18.85 -9.85
CA LEU A 580 -21.20 20.14 -9.54
C LEU A 580 -20.60 20.68 -10.83
N THR A 581 -21.33 21.49 -11.51
CA THR A 581 -20.96 22.09 -12.81
C THR A 581 -19.50 22.51 -12.86
N GLY A 582 -18.77 22.07 -13.90
CA GLY A 582 -17.39 22.44 -14.17
C GLY A 582 -16.32 21.51 -13.60
N GLY A 583 -16.68 20.42 -12.92
CA GLY A 583 -15.71 19.46 -12.38
C GLY A 583 -15.03 18.60 -13.44
N SER A 584 -15.77 18.22 -14.49
CA SER A 584 -15.21 17.48 -15.64
C SER A 584 -14.53 16.16 -15.27
N ILE A 585 -13.62 15.70 -16.14
CA ILE A 585 -12.91 14.43 -16.05
C ILE A 585 -11.94 14.31 -14.86
N TYR A 586 -11.63 15.42 -14.19
CA TYR A 586 -10.65 15.43 -13.09
C TYR A 586 -11.26 15.72 -11.71
N HIS A 587 -12.58 15.98 -11.63
CA HIS A 587 -13.22 16.31 -10.35
C HIS A 587 -14.65 15.77 -10.23
N SER A 588 -15.12 14.92 -11.15
CA SER A 588 -16.53 14.55 -11.18
C SER A 588 -16.80 13.06 -11.39
N GLN A 589 -15.76 12.24 -11.44
CA GLN A 589 -16.00 10.81 -11.65
C GLN A 589 -16.49 10.12 -10.38
N SER A 590 -17.20 9.02 -10.58
CA SER A 590 -17.54 8.00 -9.59
C SER A 590 -16.92 6.69 -10.03
N GLY A 591 -16.63 5.79 -9.11
CA GLY A 591 -15.93 4.54 -9.42
C GLY A 591 -15.76 3.69 -8.16
N GLU A 592 -16.76 3.74 -7.28
CA GLU A 592 -16.82 2.95 -6.05
C GLU A 592 -16.76 1.46 -6.32
N SER A 593 -17.18 1.00 -7.48
CA SER A 593 -17.12 -0.39 -7.93
C SER A 593 -15.71 -0.97 -7.91
N ILE A 594 -14.67 -0.18 -8.21
CA ILE A 594 -13.26 -0.60 -8.19
C ILE A 594 -12.85 -1.01 -6.78
N PHE A 595 -13.31 -0.30 -5.77
CA PHE A 595 -12.94 -0.53 -4.36
C PHE A 595 -13.85 -1.56 -3.68
N THR A 596 -15.12 -1.66 -4.07
CA THR A 596 -16.00 -2.74 -3.58
C THR A 596 -15.55 -4.11 -4.07
N HIS A 597 -14.77 -4.16 -5.15
CA HIS A 597 -14.10 -5.37 -5.67
C HIS A 597 -12.75 -5.68 -4.98
N THR A 598 -12.43 -4.97 -3.89
CA THR A 598 -11.17 -5.14 -3.14
C THR A 598 -11.45 -5.71 -1.74
N PRO A 599 -11.34 -7.04 -1.53
CA PRO A 599 -11.50 -7.64 -0.21
C PRO A 599 -10.51 -7.03 0.80
N GLY A 600 -10.96 -6.82 2.05
CA GLY A 600 -10.15 -6.24 3.12
C GLY A 600 -10.33 -4.75 3.31
N VAL A 601 -11.03 -4.04 2.41
CA VAL A 601 -11.39 -2.63 2.56
C VAL A 601 -12.90 -2.48 2.68
N ARG A 602 -13.36 -1.69 3.67
CA ARG A 602 -14.77 -1.31 3.79
C ARG A 602 -15.03 -0.09 2.91
N VAL A 603 -16.22 -0.03 2.28
CA VAL A 603 -16.59 1.10 1.39
C VAL A 603 -17.92 1.68 1.83
N ILE A 604 -17.92 2.97 2.15
CA ILE A 604 -19.08 3.71 2.71
C ILE A 604 -19.34 4.93 1.85
N MET A 605 -20.63 5.21 1.55
CA MET A 605 -21.05 6.37 0.75
C MET A 605 -22.39 6.93 1.23
N PRO A 606 -22.40 7.77 2.29
CA PRO A 606 -23.63 8.34 2.84
C PRO A 606 -24.30 9.35 1.91
N SER A 607 -25.62 9.53 2.06
CA SER A 607 -26.42 10.46 1.28
C SER A 607 -26.93 11.70 2.06
N ASN A 608 -26.75 11.74 3.36
CA ASN A 608 -27.25 12.82 4.22
C ASN A 608 -26.34 13.07 5.44
N ALA A 609 -26.56 14.17 6.13
CA ALA A 609 -25.72 14.65 7.22
C ALA A 609 -25.68 13.68 8.43
N LEU A 610 -26.82 13.13 8.81
CA LEU A 610 -26.92 12.24 9.97
C LEU A 610 -26.19 10.90 9.71
N ASP A 611 -26.40 10.33 8.51
CA ASP A 611 -25.73 9.10 8.11
C ASP A 611 -24.21 9.31 7.98
N ALA A 612 -23.77 10.43 7.39
CA ALA A 612 -22.35 10.76 7.28
C ALA A 612 -21.69 10.85 8.67
N PHE A 613 -22.35 11.47 9.63
CA PHE A 613 -21.85 11.59 11.00
C PHE A 613 -21.73 10.22 11.69
N GLY A 614 -22.79 9.41 11.67
CA GLY A 614 -22.82 8.13 12.37
C GLY A 614 -21.92 7.07 11.74
N LEU A 615 -21.87 7.01 10.40
CA LEU A 615 -21.01 6.07 9.67
C LEU A 615 -19.53 6.45 9.76
N LEU A 616 -19.18 7.74 9.73
CA LEU A 616 -17.80 8.19 9.90
C LEU A 616 -17.28 7.82 11.29
N ARG A 617 -18.10 7.96 12.32
CA ARG A 617 -17.74 7.55 13.68
C ARG A 617 -17.49 6.05 13.77
N THR A 618 -18.35 5.24 13.16
CA THR A 618 -18.12 3.79 13.06
C THR A 618 -16.82 3.49 12.32
N ALA A 619 -16.55 4.18 11.20
CA ALA A 619 -15.31 4.04 10.44
C ALA A 619 -14.05 4.33 11.28
N ILE A 620 -14.08 5.39 12.10
CA ILE A 620 -12.95 5.76 12.97
C ILE A 620 -12.78 4.78 14.14
N ARG A 621 -13.87 4.24 14.66
CA ARG A 621 -13.85 3.36 15.82
C ARG A 621 -13.60 1.89 15.49
N CYS A 622 -13.82 1.45 14.26
CA CYS A 622 -13.61 0.06 13.87
C CYS A 622 -12.11 -0.27 13.69
N ASP A 623 -11.81 -1.57 13.50
CA ASP A 623 -10.45 -2.09 13.31
C ASP A 623 -10.09 -2.35 11.84
N ASP A 624 -11.06 -2.20 10.95
CA ASP A 624 -10.85 -2.42 9.52
C ASP A 624 -10.48 -1.11 8.80
N PRO A 625 -9.73 -1.16 7.70
CA PRO A 625 -9.54 0.02 6.85
C PRO A 625 -10.84 0.39 6.13
N VAL A 626 -11.14 1.69 6.10
CA VAL A 626 -12.38 2.22 5.52
C VAL A 626 -12.08 3.26 4.46
N LEU A 627 -12.63 3.06 3.25
CA LEU A 627 -12.76 4.08 2.23
C LEU A 627 -14.11 4.78 2.43
N PHE A 628 -14.07 6.04 2.83
CA PHE A 628 -15.23 6.86 3.13
C PHE A 628 -15.46 7.87 2.01
N LEU A 629 -16.39 7.55 1.11
CA LEU A 629 -16.71 8.32 -0.09
C LEU A 629 -17.73 9.41 0.24
N GLU A 630 -17.33 10.64 0.08
CA GLU A 630 -18.11 11.82 0.43
C GLU A 630 -18.61 12.53 -0.83
N HIS A 631 -19.88 12.41 -1.16
CA HIS A 631 -20.38 13.03 -2.37
C HIS A 631 -20.39 14.56 -2.25
N LYS A 632 -19.52 15.24 -3.01
CA LYS A 632 -19.30 16.70 -2.96
C LYS A 632 -20.57 17.53 -3.09
N ARG A 633 -21.48 17.11 -3.97
CA ARG A 633 -22.78 17.78 -4.19
C ARG A 633 -23.60 17.85 -2.92
N LEU A 634 -23.50 16.85 -2.05
CA LEU A 634 -24.31 16.75 -0.83
C LEU A 634 -23.77 17.56 0.34
N TYR A 635 -22.55 18.04 0.30
CA TYR A 635 -21.90 18.70 1.44
C TYR A 635 -22.69 19.87 2.01
N ARG A 636 -23.35 20.66 1.18
CA ARG A 636 -24.04 21.89 1.59
C ARG A 636 -25.50 21.95 1.16
N GLU A 637 -26.05 20.84 0.66
CA GLU A 637 -27.44 20.74 0.30
C GLU A 637 -28.35 20.95 1.51
N THR A 638 -29.53 21.52 1.24
CA THR A 638 -30.57 21.65 2.27
C THR A 638 -31.26 20.34 2.55
N PHE A 639 -31.24 19.42 1.58
CA PHE A 639 -31.70 18.05 1.74
C PHE A 639 -30.79 17.32 2.72
N GLY A 640 -31.38 16.59 3.62
CA GLY A 640 -30.64 15.72 4.55
C GLY A 640 -29.85 16.45 5.63
N ARG A 641 -30.12 17.74 5.91
CA ARG A 641 -29.63 18.39 7.12
C ARG A 641 -30.18 17.70 8.36
N ALA A 642 -29.40 17.75 9.43
CA ALA A 642 -29.81 17.15 10.70
C ALA A 642 -29.27 17.95 11.88
N ALA A 643 -29.95 17.90 13.01
CA ALA A 643 -29.42 18.38 14.27
C ALA A 643 -28.26 17.47 14.72
N TYR A 644 -27.37 18.01 15.54
CA TYR A 644 -26.27 17.24 16.13
C TYR A 644 -26.81 16.08 16.99
N PRO A 645 -26.50 14.80 16.68
CA PRO A 645 -27.13 13.64 17.30
C PRO A 645 -26.51 13.19 18.64
N GLY A 646 -25.46 13.89 19.10
CA GLY A 646 -24.70 13.52 20.29
C GLY A 646 -23.35 12.83 19.98
N PRO A 647 -22.43 12.81 20.97
CA PRO A 647 -21.04 12.37 20.77
C PRO A 647 -20.88 10.86 20.59
N ASP A 648 -21.90 10.06 20.90
CA ASP A 648 -21.85 8.60 20.83
C ASP A 648 -22.72 8.01 19.71
N TYR A 649 -23.33 8.85 18.88
CA TYR A 649 -24.17 8.38 17.78
C TYR A 649 -23.36 7.68 16.70
N CYS A 650 -23.59 6.39 16.51
CA CYS A 650 -23.00 5.52 15.51
C CYS A 650 -24.08 4.83 14.66
N ILE A 651 -23.73 4.49 13.44
CA ILE A 651 -24.54 3.65 12.54
C ILE A 651 -23.68 2.46 12.13
N PRO A 652 -24.15 1.21 12.31
CA PRO A 652 -23.43 0.02 11.88
C PRO A 652 -23.37 -0.04 10.35
N PHE A 653 -22.29 -0.60 9.82
CA PHE A 653 -22.20 -0.88 8.40
C PHE A 653 -23.12 -2.04 8.00
N GLY A 654 -23.43 -2.15 6.72
CA GLY A 654 -24.33 -3.21 6.23
C GLY A 654 -25.77 -3.06 6.69
N LYS A 655 -26.21 -1.84 7.06
CA LYS A 655 -27.61 -1.51 7.36
C LYS A 655 -28.08 -0.35 6.48
N ALA A 656 -29.02 -0.65 5.59
CA ALA A 656 -29.63 0.32 4.70
C ALA A 656 -30.66 1.20 5.44
N ASN A 657 -31.01 2.31 4.82
CA ASN A 657 -32.08 3.20 5.28
C ASN A 657 -33.25 3.18 4.29
N ILE A 658 -34.47 2.87 4.76
CA ILE A 658 -35.66 3.00 3.95
C ILE A 658 -36.10 4.47 3.99
N VAL A 659 -35.67 5.25 3.00
CA VAL A 659 -35.94 6.70 2.89
C VAL A 659 -37.42 6.98 2.63
N ARG A 660 -38.08 6.11 1.89
CA ARG A 660 -39.50 6.16 1.61
C ARG A 660 -40.07 4.74 1.58
N ARG A 661 -41.12 4.50 2.34
CA ARG A 661 -41.85 3.23 2.27
C ARG A 661 -42.76 3.23 1.06
N GLY A 662 -42.95 2.08 0.42
CA GLY A 662 -43.80 1.87 -0.74
C GLY A 662 -44.18 0.40 -0.91
N LYS A 663 -44.98 0.10 -1.91
CA LYS A 663 -45.52 -1.25 -2.12
C LYS A 663 -45.55 -1.70 -3.59
N ASP A 664 -45.39 -0.79 -4.55
CA ASP A 664 -45.59 -1.10 -5.97
C ASP A 664 -44.28 -1.41 -6.72
N LEU A 665 -43.17 -0.76 -6.34
CA LEU A 665 -41.83 -1.06 -6.83
C LEU A 665 -40.77 -0.58 -5.83
N THR A 666 -39.57 -1.19 -5.89
CA THR A 666 -38.41 -0.84 -5.08
C THR A 666 -37.37 -0.11 -5.94
N VAL A 667 -36.79 0.97 -5.38
CA VAL A 667 -35.58 1.61 -5.92
C VAL A 667 -34.46 1.47 -4.89
N ILE A 668 -33.36 0.85 -5.31
CA ILE A 668 -32.14 0.68 -4.52
C ILE A 668 -31.11 1.67 -5.03
N THR A 669 -30.53 2.49 -4.15
CA THR A 669 -29.58 3.53 -4.54
C THR A 669 -28.70 3.96 -3.38
N TYR A 670 -27.78 4.91 -3.60
CA TYR A 670 -26.89 5.52 -2.60
C TYR A 670 -26.36 6.87 -3.10
N GLY A 671 -25.67 7.60 -2.22
CA GLY A 671 -25.02 8.87 -2.55
C GLY A 671 -25.96 9.93 -3.11
N ALA A 672 -25.54 10.67 -4.13
CA ALA A 672 -26.30 11.77 -4.70
C ALA A 672 -27.55 11.35 -5.51
N VAL A 673 -27.67 10.06 -5.84
CA VAL A 673 -28.85 9.55 -6.55
C VAL A 673 -30.04 9.40 -5.60
N VAL A 674 -29.84 9.27 -4.29
CA VAL A 674 -30.91 9.16 -3.28
C VAL A 674 -31.90 10.33 -3.35
N PRO A 675 -31.50 11.62 -3.24
CA PRO A 675 -32.43 12.74 -3.33
C PRO A 675 -33.10 12.84 -4.71
N ARG A 676 -32.42 12.43 -5.79
CA ARG A 676 -32.99 12.41 -7.15
C ARG A 676 -34.08 11.36 -7.28
N ALA A 677 -33.82 10.16 -6.76
CA ALA A 677 -34.80 9.08 -6.73
C ALA A 677 -36.03 9.45 -5.87
N LEU A 678 -35.81 10.15 -4.75
CA LEU A 678 -36.88 10.63 -3.91
C LEU A 678 -37.79 11.63 -4.64
N GLN A 679 -37.19 12.57 -5.39
CA GLN A 679 -37.96 13.51 -6.22
C GLN A 679 -38.77 12.78 -7.29
N ALA A 680 -38.20 11.83 -7.99
CA ALA A 680 -38.87 11.01 -8.99
C ALA A 680 -40.00 10.19 -8.35
N ALA A 681 -39.77 9.55 -7.21
CA ALA A 681 -40.76 8.77 -6.47
C ALA A 681 -41.95 9.62 -5.99
N GLN A 682 -41.67 10.83 -5.49
CA GLN A 682 -42.72 11.78 -5.14
C GLN A 682 -43.54 12.26 -6.34
N LYS A 683 -42.90 12.49 -7.48
CA LYS A 683 -43.53 12.93 -8.72
C LYS A 683 -44.45 11.84 -9.26
N ILE A 684 -43.98 10.60 -9.40
CA ILE A 684 -44.78 9.51 -9.96
C ILE A 684 -45.95 9.13 -9.05
N HIS A 685 -45.79 9.26 -7.73
CA HIS A 685 -46.88 9.08 -6.81
C HIS A 685 -47.98 10.10 -7.01
N ARG A 686 -47.64 11.37 -7.22
CA ARG A 686 -48.64 12.43 -7.54
C ARG A 686 -49.33 12.22 -8.88
N ASP A 687 -48.56 11.84 -9.88
CA ASP A 687 -49.04 11.78 -11.30
C ASP A 687 -49.84 10.50 -11.55
N SER A 688 -49.53 9.38 -10.94
CA SER A 688 -50.05 8.05 -11.26
C SER A 688 -50.47 7.21 -10.05
N GLY A 689 -50.24 7.68 -8.83
CA GLY A 689 -50.55 6.93 -7.59
C GLY A 689 -49.58 5.78 -7.29
N ILE A 690 -48.50 5.60 -8.08
CA ILE A 690 -47.52 4.53 -7.89
C ILE A 690 -46.73 4.78 -6.61
N ASP A 691 -46.64 3.77 -5.75
CA ASP A 691 -46.08 3.87 -4.43
C ASP A 691 -44.71 3.19 -4.35
N VAL A 692 -43.62 3.99 -4.50
CA VAL A 692 -42.23 3.55 -4.62
C VAL A 692 -41.61 3.38 -3.25
N GLU A 693 -41.03 2.22 -2.95
CA GLU A 693 -40.12 2.05 -1.82
C GLU A 693 -38.70 2.46 -2.25
N LEU A 694 -38.09 3.35 -1.46
CA LEU A 694 -36.75 3.87 -1.74
C LEU A 694 -35.78 3.45 -0.64
N ILE A 695 -34.75 2.68 -1.01
CA ILE A 695 -33.70 2.19 -0.14
C ILE A 695 -32.40 2.96 -0.45
N ASP A 696 -31.81 3.57 0.58
CA ASP A 696 -30.46 4.10 0.57
C ASP A 696 -29.52 3.09 1.22
N LEU A 697 -28.60 2.53 0.44
CA LEU A 697 -27.63 1.54 0.92
C LEU A 697 -26.65 2.14 1.91
N ARG A 698 -26.14 3.36 1.68
CA ARG A 698 -25.18 4.13 2.48
C ARG A 698 -23.91 3.39 2.91
N SER A 699 -23.92 2.05 2.92
CA SER A 699 -22.79 1.14 3.10
C SER A 699 -22.73 0.19 1.90
N LEU A 700 -21.60 0.14 1.18
CA LEU A 700 -21.44 -0.62 -0.06
C LEU A 700 -20.63 -1.90 0.16
N SER A 701 -19.70 -1.91 1.14
CA SER A 701 -18.97 -3.09 1.55
C SER A 701 -18.77 -3.09 3.07
N PRO A 702 -19.62 -3.84 3.82
CA PRO A 702 -20.76 -4.68 3.39
C PRO A 702 -22.00 -3.85 3.05
N TYR A 703 -22.94 -4.42 2.26
CA TYR A 703 -24.26 -3.87 2.02
C TYR A 703 -25.36 -4.71 2.68
N ASP A 704 -26.55 -4.12 2.86
CA ASP A 704 -27.69 -4.73 3.54
C ASP A 704 -28.53 -5.58 2.57
N TRP A 705 -28.15 -6.85 2.41
CA TRP A 705 -28.88 -7.78 1.54
C TRP A 705 -30.28 -8.12 2.08
N GLU A 706 -30.43 -8.23 3.40
CA GLU A 706 -31.69 -8.59 4.04
C GLU A 706 -32.78 -7.56 3.69
N THR A 707 -32.47 -6.27 3.90
CA THR A 707 -33.42 -5.18 3.55
C THR A 707 -33.73 -5.15 2.06
N ILE A 708 -32.77 -5.40 1.17
CA ILE A 708 -33.01 -5.51 -0.27
C ILE A 708 -33.96 -6.66 -0.55
N ALA A 709 -33.68 -7.86 -0.05
CA ALA A 709 -34.47 -9.05 -0.33
C ALA A 709 -35.91 -8.93 0.18
N GLU A 710 -36.12 -8.40 1.37
CA GLU A 710 -37.44 -8.13 1.93
C GLU A 710 -38.25 -7.16 1.07
N SER A 711 -37.62 -6.08 0.61
CA SER A 711 -38.29 -5.08 -0.22
C SER A 711 -38.62 -5.62 -1.62
N VAL A 712 -37.71 -6.37 -2.25
CA VAL A 712 -37.94 -6.99 -3.56
C VAL A 712 -39.08 -8.01 -3.49
N LYS A 713 -39.13 -8.87 -2.46
CA LYS A 713 -40.23 -9.83 -2.24
C LYS A 713 -41.58 -9.16 -2.02
N LYS A 714 -41.60 -7.96 -1.44
CA LYS A 714 -42.80 -7.18 -1.21
C LYS A 714 -43.36 -6.51 -2.46
N THR A 715 -42.47 -5.98 -3.30
CA THR A 715 -42.84 -5.11 -4.43
C THR A 715 -42.75 -5.80 -5.78
N ASN A 716 -42.01 -6.89 -5.91
CA ASN A 716 -41.80 -7.74 -7.10
C ASN A 716 -41.19 -7.01 -8.32
N ARG A 717 -40.87 -5.71 -8.19
CA ARG A 717 -40.33 -4.84 -9.26
C ARG A 717 -39.20 -4.02 -8.67
N VAL A 718 -38.05 -4.00 -9.35
CA VAL A 718 -36.87 -3.37 -8.78
C VAL A 718 -36.09 -2.57 -9.82
N ILE A 719 -35.67 -1.38 -9.40
CA ILE A 719 -34.71 -0.51 -10.07
C ILE A 719 -33.50 -0.38 -9.17
N ILE A 720 -32.29 -0.51 -9.75
CA ILE A 720 -31.04 -0.19 -9.09
C ILE A 720 -30.48 1.06 -9.76
N ALA A 721 -30.23 2.11 -8.97
CA ALA A 721 -29.77 3.38 -9.51
C ALA A 721 -28.48 3.84 -8.83
N HIS A 722 -27.48 4.27 -9.62
CA HIS A 722 -26.21 4.78 -9.11
C HIS A 722 -25.55 5.75 -10.09
N GLU A 723 -24.54 6.47 -9.62
CA GLU A 723 -23.86 7.50 -10.41
C GLU A 723 -22.70 6.96 -11.24
N ASP A 724 -22.07 5.83 -10.83
CA ASP A 724 -21.04 5.16 -11.61
C ASP A 724 -21.59 4.65 -12.96
N MET A 725 -20.71 4.29 -13.86
CA MET A 725 -21.08 3.82 -15.22
C MET A 725 -22.01 2.61 -15.17
N LEU A 726 -22.87 2.49 -16.20
CA LEU A 726 -23.83 1.38 -16.31
C LEU A 726 -23.13 0.03 -16.44
N SER A 727 -22.07 -0.02 -17.27
CA SER A 727 -21.29 -1.23 -17.48
C SER A 727 -20.29 -1.41 -16.33
N TRP A 728 -20.34 -2.60 -15.71
CA TRP A 728 -19.49 -2.99 -14.56
C TRP A 728 -19.63 -2.14 -13.29
N GLY A 729 -20.54 -1.16 -13.26
CA GLY A 729 -20.85 -0.40 -12.06
C GLY A 729 -21.47 -1.29 -10.97
N TYR A 730 -21.43 -0.81 -9.73
CA TYR A 730 -21.83 -1.56 -8.54
C TYR A 730 -23.24 -2.14 -8.59
N GLY A 731 -24.17 -1.45 -9.25
CA GLY A 731 -25.54 -1.95 -9.45
C GLY A 731 -25.63 -3.23 -10.28
N ALA A 732 -24.61 -3.60 -11.05
CA ALA A 732 -24.59 -4.85 -11.80
C ALA A 732 -24.48 -6.07 -10.87
N GLU A 733 -23.69 -5.98 -9.81
CA GLU A 733 -23.56 -7.02 -8.77
C GLU A 733 -24.87 -7.25 -8.05
N ILE A 734 -25.54 -6.18 -7.60
CA ILE A 734 -26.84 -6.27 -6.92
C ILE A 734 -27.90 -6.87 -7.86
N ALA A 735 -27.92 -6.44 -9.13
CA ALA A 735 -28.85 -6.99 -10.12
C ALA A 735 -28.61 -8.48 -10.39
N ALA A 736 -27.37 -8.90 -10.48
CA ALA A 736 -27.01 -10.31 -10.66
C ALA A 736 -27.50 -11.15 -9.47
N ARG A 737 -27.22 -10.71 -8.24
CA ARG A 737 -27.65 -11.41 -7.03
C ARG A 737 -29.17 -11.47 -6.86
N ILE A 738 -29.89 -10.39 -7.18
CA ILE A 738 -31.35 -10.40 -7.21
C ILE A 738 -31.86 -11.42 -8.25
N GLY A 739 -31.26 -11.45 -9.45
CA GLY A 739 -31.62 -12.41 -10.48
C GLY A 739 -31.32 -13.86 -10.12
N GLU A 740 -30.30 -14.12 -9.31
CA GLU A 740 -29.92 -15.46 -8.85
C GLU A 740 -30.77 -15.93 -7.66
N GLU A 741 -30.92 -15.08 -6.63
CA GLU A 741 -31.54 -15.49 -5.36
C GLU A 741 -33.05 -15.20 -5.28
N LEU A 742 -33.55 -14.19 -6.04
CA LEU A 742 -34.94 -13.70 -5.95
C LEU A 742 -35.70 -13.76 -7.28
N PHE A 743 -35.22 -14.53 -8.27
CA PHE A 743 -35.87 -14.63 -9.58
C PHE A 743 -37.37 -14.97 -9.52
N HIS A 744 -37.77 -15.85 -8.61
CA HIS A 744 -39.17 -16.26 -8.44
C HIS A 744 -40.05 -15.21 -7.75
N ASP A 745 -39.45 -14.17 -7.21
CA ASP A 745 -40.15 -13.06 -6.58
C ASP A 745 -40.28 -11.84 -7.51
N LEU A 746 -39.89 -11.95 -8.81
CA LEU A 746 -39.90 -10.87 -9.77
C LEU A 746 -41.07 -10.95 -10.72
N ASP A 747 -41.85 -9.89 -10.85
CA ASP A 747 -42.90 -9.71 -11.87
C ASP A 747 -42.37 -9.06 -13.16
N ALA A 748 -41.18 -8.45 -13.11
CA ALA A 748 -40.60 -7.69 -14.22
C ALA A 748 -39.04 -7.83 -14.20
N PRO A 749 -38.40 -7.55 -15.35
CA PRO A 749 -36.91 -7.52 -15.39
C PRO A 749 -36.33 -6.50 -14.41
N VAL A 750 -35.21 -6.86 -13.76
CA VAL A 750 -34.42 -5.89 -12.96
C VAL A 750 -33.93 -4.76 -13.89
N ARG A 751 -34.22 -3.53 -13.53
CA ARG A 751 -33.80 -2.34 -14.30
C ARG A 751 -32.61 -1.66 -13.59
N ARG A 752 -31.64 -1.18 -14.39
CA ARG A 752 -30.54 -0.34 -13.88
C ARG A 752 -30.64 1.03 -14.52
N VAL A 753 -30.49 2.08 -13.69
CA VAL A 753 -30.38 3.48 -14.11
C VAL A 753 -29.05 4.01 -13.58
N ALA A 754 -28.11 4.27 -14.48
CA ALA A 754 -26.76 4.65 -14.14
C ALA A 754 -26.18 5.62 -15.17
N ALA A 755 -24.98 6.15 -14.89
CA ALA A 755 -24.31 7.01 -15.87
C ALA A 755 -24.02 6.28 -17.18
N MET A 756 -23.89 7.02 -18.25
CA MET A 756 -23.42 6.50 -19.52
C MET A 756 -21.97 5.99 -19.40
N ASP A 757 -21.59 5.03 -20.23
CA ASP A 757 -20.23 4.48 -20.27
C ASP A 757 -19.23 5.48 -20.91
N VAL A 758 -19.12 6.66 -20.29
CA VAL A 758 -18.28 7.78 -20.72
C VAL A 758 -17.89 8.64 -19.53
N PHE A 759 -16.76 9.34 -19.62
CA PHE A 759 -16.34 10.27 -18.57
C PHE A 759 -17.28 11.47 -18.45
N VAL A 760 -17.49 11.94 -17.22
CA VAL A 760 -18.26 13.15 -16.94
C VAL A 760 -17.61 14.36 -17.61
N ALA A 761 -18.37 15.07 -18.44
CA ALA A 761 -17.87 16.14 -19.26
C ALA A 761 -17.86 17.50 -18.54
N TYR A 762 -17.11 18.48 -19.08
CA TYR A 762 -17.03 19.84 -18.54
C TYR A 762 -18.30 20.66 -18.73
N GLN A 763 -18.94 20.54 -19.93
CA GLN A 763 -20.09 21.37 -20.26
C GLN A 763 -21.35 20.82 -19.55
N PRO A 764 -22.08 21.68 -18.78
CA PRO A 764 -23.23 21.24 -17.99
C PRO A 764 -24.27 20.43 -18.76
N VAL A 765 -24.58 20.82 -20.00
CA VAL A 765 -25.53 20.10 -20.88
C VAL A 765 -25.08 18.66 -21.15
N LEU A 766 -23.76 18.42 -21.24
CA LEU A 766 -23.20 17.08 -21.40
C LEU A 766 -23.21 16.32 -20.09
N GLU A 767 -22.83 16.96 -18.98
CA GLU A 767 -22.88 16.36 -17.63
C GLU A 767 -24.29 15.89 -17.29
N ASP A 768 -25.31 16.72 -17.55
CA ASP A 768 -26.72 16.40 -17.30
C ASP A 768 -27.22 15.19 -18.11
N VAL A 769 -26.73 15.01 -19.33
CA VAL A 769 -27.08 13.85 -20.18
C VAL A 769 -26.35 12.58 -19.73
N ILE A 770 -25.12 12.71 -19.22
CA ILE A 770 -24.29 11.57 -18.80
C ILE A 770 -24.79 10.99 -17.48
N LEU A 771 -25.11 11.84 -16.52
CA LEU A 771 -25.46 11.45 -15.16
C LEU A 771 -26.96 11.24 -14.99
N PRO A 772 -27.42 10.22 -14.22
CA PRO A 772 -28.83 9.96 -13.96
C PRO A 772 -29.58 11.16 -13.39
N GLN A 773 -30.63 11.60 -14.06
CA GLN A 773 -31.50 12.71 -13.65
C GLN A 773 -32.82 12.20 -13.04
N PRO A 774 -33.57 13.02 -12.28
CA PRO A 774 -34.88 12.65 -11.73
C PRO A 774 -35.86 12.17 -12.81
N GLU A 775 -35.80 12.73 -14.04
CA GLU A 775 -36.61 12.36 -15.17
C GLU A 775 -36.33 10.96 -15.71
N ASP A 776 -35.05 10.54 -15.69
CA ASP A 776 -34.65 9.18 -16.12
C ASP A 776 -35.17 8.15 -15.13
N LEU A 777 -35.05 8.43 -13.85
CA LEU A 777 -35.61 7.62 -12.76
C LEU A 777 -37.12 7.56 -12.82
N TYR A 778 -37.83 8.68 -13.06
CA TYR A 778 -39.26 8.74 -13.24
C TYR A 778 -39.70 7.87 -14.40
N ARG A 779 -39.04 7.98 -15.57
CA ARG A 779 -39.34 7.18 -16.78
C ARG A 779 -39.14 5.69 -16.48
N ALA A 780 -38.04 5.30 -15.87
CA ALA A 780 -37.80 3.91 -15.50
C ALA A 780 -38.83 3.36 -14.51
N MET A 781 -39.24 4.17 -13.52
CA MET A 781 -40.32 3.81 -12.57
C MET A 781 -41.68 3.62 -13.31
N ALA A 782 -42.04 4.53 -14.25
CA ALA A 782 -43.28 4.46 -15.00
C ALA A 782 -43.30 3.24 -15.93
N GLU A 783 -42.22 2.98 -16.64
CA GLU A 783 -42.07 1.82 -17.51
C GLU A 783 -42.17 0.50 -16.71
N LEU A 784 -41.49 0.42 -15.59
CA LEU A 784 -41.50 -0.78 -14.76
C LEU A 784 -42.84 -1.02 -14.07
N ALA A 785 -43.55 0.02 -13.65
CA ALA A 785 -44.88 -0.09 -13.06
C ALA A 785 -45.97 -0.50 -14.07
N ALA A 786 -45.77 -0.26 -15.38
CA ALA A 786 -46.68 -0.69 -16.43
C ALA A 786 -46.45 -2.15 -16.87
N PHE A 787 -45.39 -2.78 -16.44
CA PHE A 787 -45.05 -4.18 -16.73
C PHE A 787 -45.89 -5.14 -15.90
#